data_bf356f0284c302b1e8cd024aeba3f310
#
_entry.id   bf356f0284c302b1e8cd024aeba3f310
#
_cell.length_a   1.000
_cell.length_b   1.000
_cell.length_c   1.000
_cell.angle_alpha   90.00
_cell.angle_beta   90.00
_cell.angle_gamma   90.00
#
_symmetry.space_group_name_H-M   'P 1'
#
loop_
_entity.id
_entity.type
_entity.pdbx_description
1 polymer ?
#
loop_
_entity_poly.entity_id
_entity_poly.type
_entity_poly.pdbx_seq_one_letter_code
_entity_poly.pdbx_strand_id
1 'polypeptide(L)'
;MKIKEWQVLFLFILFTVTGRLNGEYKKLPDGVIISLKNKVSTDARLIKIQVCAGNIFHVTATTEKKFSGYPSLMVDKNQWERVPWSLEEDDGQIIISTSKVTTKVNREKGTVVFYNSNGQLILEEKSEGSKIFTPAEVMGEKTYHIRQIFNSSVGEAFYGLGQHQNDIMNYKDHDVDLWQYNIVVAIPFLVSSKNYGILWDNNSRTKFGDIRDYQSLSTLKLYDKKGKEGALTAEYFEGSDFESLLTSRRESRIEYEFIDIHDTFPENFNTNTGSIRWSGEIEANESGIHKFRLYSSNYTKMWLDGELVVDSWRQNWLPWTHLLRLPMKTGKRYSIKVEWIPNGGFMGLKHLGPEKELYKNSLSLYSEVADVINYYFIYGDNLDGVIQGYREITGKTPMIPKWAMGLWQCRERYKTQEELLSVVREFRRRKIPLDNIVQDWFYWEENKWGSHEFDSTRYPDPEGMVRELHNELNTHIMISVWPKFYVGTEHYKEFKEKGWLYMRNVEKRQRDWVGPGYISTFYDPYSEGARNLFWKQINEHLFSKGFDAWWLDCTEPDIQSNLSRNETRLRMHPTAMGTAARYRNTYSLMNSKGVYENQRKTKCRQRVFILTRSAFPGQQRYSTATWSGDVAGRWYDLKAQISAGLNFCLSGIPYWTTDVGGFAVESRYMNAKGEDLDEWRELMTRWFQFAAFCPLFRVHGQYPYREIFYVAPEDHPAYKSMLYYDKLRYRLMPYIYSVTGMVTQKDYTIMRALVMDFANDEKVLNIGDQYMFGPSLLINPVTEYKMRKRELYLPGGTGWYDLKSGEYYTGGKTIIAAAPYTDIPIYVKEGSVIPFGPELQYSTEKTADPLILYVYTGTDANFELYEDENINYNYEKGNFSIIPFDYEEKNKTLTIGKRQGKFPGMLKERTMYIVWVTKDKSVKLDFNIKPDEILKYEGSEKSIKMK
;
A
#
# COMPACT_ATOMS: atom_id res chain seq x y z
N MET A 1 -58.74 19.07 -7.99
CA MET A 1 -57.77 20.17 -7.85
C MET A 1 -56.46 19.68 -8.45
N LYS A 2 -56.09 20.27 -9.61
CA LYS A 2 -54.98 19.77 -10.46
C LYS A 2 -53.64 20.16 -9.86
N ILE A 3 -52.74 19.18 -9.66
CA ILE A 3 -51.33 19.41 -9.35
C ILE A 3 -50.56 19.24 -10.66
N LYS A 4 -49.87 20.32 -11.07
CA LYS A 4 -49.05 20.37 -12.28
C LYS A 4 -47.70 19.66 -12.04
N GLU A 5 -47.43 18.73 -12.94
CA GLU A 5 -46.09 18.18 -13.15
C GLU A 5 -45.16 19.25 -13.72
N TRP A 6 -44.02 19.45 -13.12
CA TRP A 6 -42.91 20.21 -13.69
C TRP A 6 -41.90 19.22 -14.24
N GLN A 7 -41.99 18.97 -15.55
CA GLN A 7 -40.88 18.34 -16.29
C GLN A 7 -39.81 19.40 -16.51
N VAL A 8 -38.63 19.19 -15.87
CA VAL A 8 -37.41 19.95 -16.18
C VAL A 8 -36.77 19.30 -17.40
N LEU A 9 -36.97 19.94 -18.53
CA LEU A 9 -36.37 19.60 -19.82
C LEU A 9 -34.89 20.06 -19.79
N PHE A 10 -33.92 19.15 -19.58
CA PHE A 10 -32.52 19.43 -19.81
C PHE A 10 -32.28 19.51 -21.34
N LEU A 11 -32.19 20.71 -21.85
CA LEU A 11 -31.82 21.01 -23.23
C LEU A 11 -30.30 20.71 -23.38
N PHE A 12 -29.95 19.55 -23.89
CA PHE A 12 -28.61 19.29 -24.41
C PHE A 12 -28.44 20.15 -25.67
N ILE A 13 -27.78 21.30 -25.53
CA ILE A 13 -27.31 22.08 -26.68
C ILE A 13 -26.08 21.33 -27.23
N LEU A 14 -26.33 20.51 -28.23
CA LEU A 14 -25.31 19.95 -29.08
C LEU A 14 -24.71 21.11 -29.92
N PHE A 15 -23.64 21.72 -29.44
CA PHE A 15 -22.81 22.54 -30.31
C PHE A 15 -22.09 21.62 -31.30
N THR A 16 -22.71 21.36 -32.44
CA THR A 16 -22.03 20.88 -33.64
C THR A 16 -21.18 22.03 -34.18
N VAL A 17 -19.97 22.18 -33.64
CA VAL A 17 -18.95 23.01 -34.28
C VAL A 17 -18.41 22.21 -35.46
N THR A 18 -19.00 22.40 -36.63
CA THR A 18 -18.44 22.00 -37.91
C THR A 18 -17.28 22.94 -38.26
N GLY A 19 -16.21 22.89 -37.52
CA GLY A 19 -14.93 23.46 -37.93
C GLY A 19 -14.26 22.47 -38.88
N ARG A 20 -14.04 22.85 -40.13
CA ARG A 20 -13.14 22.12 -41.03
C ARG A 20 -11.79 21.93 -40.32
N LEU A 21 -11.35 20.72 -40.24
CA LEU A 21 -9.99 20.35 -39.83
C LEU A 21 -9.02 20.96 -40.88
N ASN A 22 -8.58 22.18 -40.62
CA ASN A 22 -7.50 22.78 -41.42
C ASN A 22 -6.19 22.24 -40.82
N GLY A 23 -5.62 21.23 -41.45
CA GLY A 23 -4.40 20.60 -40.98
C GLY A 23 -4.61 19.40 -40.08
N GLU A 24 -3.53 18.77 -39.69
CA GLU A 24 -3.50 17.50 -38.96
C GLU A 24 -3.86 17.61 -37.45
N TYR A 25 -4.28 18.78 -36.95
CA TYR A 25 -4.70 18.94 -35.56
C TYR A 25 -5.86 19.94 -35.36
N LYS A 26 -6.54 19.83 -34.22
CA LYS A 26 -7.59 20.71 -33.74
C LYS A 26 -7.20 21.28 -32.36
N LYS A 27 -7.05 22.60 -32.26
CA LYS A 27 -6.86 23.29 -30.99
C LYS A 27 -8.15 23.25 -30.17
N LEU A 28 -8.06 22.95 -28.88
CA LEU A 28 -9.12 23.01 -27.88
C LEU A 28 -8.83 24.14 -26.88
N PRO A 29 -9.80 24.52 -26.04
CA PRO A 29 -9.57 25.53 -24.99
C PRO A 29 -8.47 25.14 -23.99
N ASP A 30 -8.25 23.84 -23.82
CA ASP A 30 -7.36 23.21 -22.83
C ASP A 30 -6.38 22.21 -23.46
N GLY A 31 -6.10 22.31 -24.75
CA GLY A 31 -5.16 21.39 -25.39
C GLY A 31 -5.36 21.21 -26.88
N VAL A 32 -5.01 20.03 -27.40
CA VAL A 32 -5.10 19.71 -28.83
C VAL A 32 -5.56 18.28 -29.07
N ILE A 33 -6.23 18.06 -30.21
CA ILE A 33 -6.44 16.74 -30.79
C ILE A 33 -5.65 16.69 -32.11
N ILE A 34 -4.80 15.68 -32.21
CA ILE A 34 -3.95 15.45 -33.41
C ILE A 34 -4.49 14.21 -34.13
N SER A 35 -4.70 14.34 -35.45
CA SER A 35 -5.10 13.24 -36.31
C SER A 35 -3.85 12.66 -36.99
N LEU A 36 -3.58 11.39 -36.75
CA LEU A 36 -2.45 10.66 -37.33
C LEU A 36 -2.83 9.97 -38.63
N LYS A 37 -1.87 9.83 -39.55
CA LYS A 37 -2.04 9.01 -40.74
C LYS A 37 -1.85 7.54 -40.37
N ASN A 38 -2.98 6.82 -40.19
CA ASN A 38 -2.92 5.38 -39.90
C ASN A 38 -2.41 4.61 -41.13
N LYS A 39 -1.44 3.72 -40.91
CA LYS A 39 -0.98 2.75 -41.92
C LYS A 39 -1.75 1.43 -41.81
N VAL A 40 -2.11 1.04 -40.59
CA VAL A 40 -2.93 -0.14 -40.27
C VAL A 40 -4.00 0.17 -39.22
N SER A 41 -5.01 -0.67 -39.13
CA SER A 41 -6.17 -0.46 -38.24
C SER A 41 -5.81 -0.44 -36.74
N THR A 42 -4.66 -0.96 -36.37
CA THR A 42 -4.13 -1.01 -34.99
C THR A 42 -3.24 0.17 -34.65
N ASP A 43 -2.94 1.06 -35.59
CA ASP A 43 -2.20 2.29 -35.31
C ASP A 43 -3.12 3.30 -34.61
N ALA A 44 -2.54 4.09 -33.69
CA ALA A 44 -3.26 5.22 -33.10
C ALA A 44 -3.71 6.17 -34.19
N ARG A 45 -4.99 6.51 -34.22
CA ARG A 45 -5.60 7.43 -35.18
C ARG A 45 -5.72 8.84 -34.62
N LEU A 46 -6.08 8.97 -33.36
CA LEU A 46 -6.21 10.23 -32.66
C LEU A 46 -5.34 10.24 -31.41
N ILE A 47 -4.70 11.38 -31.16
CA ILE A 47 -4.05 11.68 -29.90
C ILE A 47 -4.64 12.97 -29.35
N LYS A 48 -5.06 12.98 -28.09
CA LYS A 48 -5.45 14.18 -27.37
C LYS A 48 -4.38 14.49 -26.33
N ILE A 49 -3.90 15.71 -26.33
CA ILE A 49 -3.07 16.27 -25.24
C ILE A 49 -3.90 17.34 -24.57
N GLN A 50 -4.23 17.12 -23.31
CA GLN A 50 -4.96 18.08 -22.48
C GLN A 50 -4.02 18.70 -21.46
N VAL A 51 -4.00 20.01 -21.36
CA VAL A 51 -3.33 20.78 -20.33
C VAL A 51 -4.25 20.84 -19.12
N CYS A 52 -3.98 20.03 -18.11
CA CYS A 52 -4.77 19.98 -16.89
C CYS A 52 -4.35 21.04 -15.87
N ALA A 53 -3.04 21.22 -15.72
CA ALA A 53 -2.43 22.25 -14.89
C ALA A 53 -1.07 22.64 -15.50
N GLY A 54 -0.37 23.61 -14.93
CA GLY A 54 0.95 24.02 -15.45
C GLY A 54 2.00 22.91 -15.45
N ASN A 55 1.78 21.86 -14.65
CA ASN A 55 2.67 20.71 -14.49
C ASN A 55 1.97 19.35 -14.71
N ILE A 56 0.72 19.34 -15.16
CA ILE A 56 -0.07 18.11 -15.38
C ILE A 56 -0.61 18.07 -16.80
N PHE A 57 -0.27 17.03 -17.53
CA PHE A 57 -0.75 16.77 -18.88
C PHE A 57 -1.48 15.43 -18.94
N HIS A 58 -2.63 15.41 -19.58
CA HIS A 58 -3.39 14.19 -19.85
C HIS A 58 -3.25 13.80 -21.32
N VAL A 59 -2.73 12.60 -21.56
CA VAL A 59 -2.50 12.04 -22.88
C VAL A 59 -3.47 10.89 -23.11
N THR A 60 -4.24 10.97 -24.17
CA THR A 60 -5.15 9.91 -24.62
C THR A 60 -4.89 9.57 -26.07
N ALA A 61 -4.75 8.29 -26.40
CA ALA A 61 -4.64 7.83 -27.79
C ALA A 61 -5.66 6.73 -28.10
N THR A 62 -6.19 6.72 -29.32
CA THR A 62 -7.17 5.73 -29.78
C THR A 62 -6.99 5.39 -31.24
N THR A 63 -7.37 4.15 -31.62
CA THR A 63 -7.47 3.69 -33.02
C THR A 63 -8.78 4.15 -33.67
N GLU A 64 -9.74 4.61 -32.86
CA GLU A 64 -11.09 4.97 -33.31
C GLU A 64 -11.18 6.41 -33.82
N LYS A 65 -12.29 6.74 -34.51
CA LYS A 65 -12.59 8.11 -34.99
C LYS A 65 -12.97 9.08 -33.87
N LYS A 66 -13.22 8.59 -32.66
CA LYS A 66 -13.57 9.36 -31.47
C LYS A 66 -13.06 8.65 -30.21
N PHE A 67 -12.80 9.40 -29.16
CA PHE A 67 -12.40 8.82 -27.88
C PHE A 67 -13.56 8.10 -27.19
N SER A 68 -13.25 7.05 -26.44
CA SER A 68 -14.21 6.35 -25.58
C SER A 68 -14.80 7.29 -24.54
N GLY A 69 -16.05 7.07 -24.20
CA GLY A 69 -16.78 7.84 -23.20
C GLY A 69 -16.81 7.18 -21.82
N TYR A 70 -16.04 6.12 -21.58
CA TYR A 70 -16.00 5.47 -20.26
C TYR A 70 -15.39 6.42 -19.22
N PRO A 71 -16.11 6.70 -18.11
CA PRO A 71 -15.57 7.54 -17.05
C PRO A 71 -14.45 6.81 -16.31
N SER A 72 -13.42 7.56 -15.93
CA SER A 72 -12.39 7.05 -15.01
C SER A 72 -12.99 6.83 -13.62
N LEU A 73 -12.60 5.74 -12.95
CA LEU A 73 -12.92 5.51 -11.53
C LEU A 73 -11.87 6.14 -10.59
N MET A 74 -10.66 6.39 -11.11
CA MET A 74 -9.55 6.96 -10.35
C MET A 74 -9.68 8.46 -10.20
N VAL A 75 -10.04 9.14 -11.28
CA VAL A 75 -10.06 10.60 -11.40
C VAL A 75 -11.30 11.16 -10.71
N ASP A 76 -11.08 12.07 -9.77
CA ASP A 76 -12.13 12.79 -9.06
C ASP A 76 -12.40 14.18 -9.68
N LYS A 77 -11.36 14.81 -10.22
CA LYS A 77 -11.39 16.16 -10.78
C LYS A 77 -11.96 16.17 -12.20
N ASN A 78 -13.22 16.56 -12.33
CA ASN A 78 -13.93 16.61 -13.61
C ASN A 78 -13.73 17.92 -14.40
N GLN A 79 -13.30 18.99 -13.71
CA GLN A 79 -13.06 20.29 -14.30
C GLN A 79 -11.72 20.86 -13.84
N TRP A 80 -10.96 21.38 -14.78
CA TRP A 80 -9.66 21.97 -14.53
C TRP A 80 -9.73 23.49 -14.62
N GLU A 81 -9.03 24.17 -13.74
CA GLU A 81 -8.84 25.61 -13.84
C GLU A 81 -7.99 25.90 -15.10
N ARG A 82 -8.38 26.95 -15.83
CA ARG A 82 -7.64 27.34 -17.00
C ARG A 82 -6.29 27.91 -16.61
N VAL A 83 -5.23 27.32 -17.11
CA VAL A 83 -3.88 27.84 -16.98
C VAL A 83 -3.41 28.42 -18.30
N PRO A 84 -2.54 29.45 -18.32
CA PRO A 84 -1.91 29.94 -19.54
C PRO A 84 -1.06 28.85 -20.21
N TRP A 85 -1.25 28.68 -21.53
CA TRP A 85 -0.46 27.78 -22.34
C TRP A 85 -0.34 28.30 -23.79
N SER A 86 0.75 27.96 -24.46
CA SER A 86 1.00 28.29 -25.87
C SER A 86 0.98 27.03 -26.73
N LEU A 87 0.74 27.25 -28.00
CA LEU A 87 0.80 26.27 -29.10
C LEU A 87 1.62 26.79 -30.21
N GLU A 88 2.66 26.04 -30.61
CA GLU A 88 3.53 26.35 -31.71
C GLU A 88 3.67 25.12 -32.61
N GLU A 89 3.99 25.34 -33.88
CA GLU A 89 4.35 24.33 -34.87
C GLU A 89 5.78 24.50 -35.30
N ASP A 90 6.57 23.43 -35.28
CA ASP A 90 7.94 23.45 -35.74
C ASP A 90 8.32 22.07 -36.30
N ASP A 91 8.83 22.05 -37.55
CA ASP A 91 9.38 20.87 -38.25
C ASP A 91 8.61 19.54 -38.00
N GLY A 92 7.31 19.57 -38.27
CA GLY A 92 6.46 18.37 -38.10
C GLY A 92 6.11 18.02 -36.66
N GLN A 93 6.35 18.91 -35.70
CA GLN A 93 5.97 18.77 -34.30
C GLN A 93 4.91 19.77 -33.89
N ILE A 94 4.04 19.39 -32.98
CA ILE A 94 3.16 20.27 -32.21
C ILE A 94 3.82 20.50 -30.85
N ILE A 95 4.08 21.75 -30.50
CA ILE A 95 4.72 22.14 -29.23
C ILE A 95 3.67 22.83 -28.37
N ILE A 96 3.47 22.30 -27.18
CA ILE A 96 2.51 22.80 -26.18
C ILE A 96 3.33 23.19 -24.94
N SER A 97 3.33 24.46 -24.58
CA SER A 97 4.12 24.95 -23.43
C SER A 97 3.24 25.59 -22.37
N THR A 98 3.57 25.29 -21.13
CA THR A 98 3.09 25.94 -19.91
C THR A 98 4.24 26.60 -19.16
N SER A 99 4.01 27.17 -18.00
CA SER A 99 5.09 27.73 -17.14
C SER A 99 6.06 26.68 -16.58
N LYS A 100 5.68 25.39 -16.55
CA LYS A 100 6.46 24.32 -15.93
C LYS A 100 6.96 23.25 -16.91
N VAL A 101 6.16 22.95 -17.94
CA VAL A 101 6.40 21.82 -18.86
C VAL A 101 6.18 22.22 -20.31
N THR A 102 7.09 21.81 -21.19
CA THR A 102 6.90 21.84 -22.64
C THR A 102 6.73 20.43 -23.16
N THR A 103 5.64 20.18 -23.88
CA THR A 103 5.31 18.90 -24.51
C THR A 103 5.45 19.01 -26.01
N LYS A 104 6.26 18.15 -26.65
CA LYS A 104 6.40 18.05 -28.10
C LYS A 104 5.74 16.78 -28.60
N VAL A 105 4.91 16.90 -29.61
CA VAL A 105 4.22 15.76 -30.23
C VAL A 105 4.60 15.66 -31.69
N ASN A 106 5.19 14.55 -32.11
CA ASN A 106 5.50 14.27 -33.50
C ASN A 106 4.19 14.01 -34.28
N ARG A 107 3.92 14.76 -35.33
CA ARG A 107 2.67 14.69 -36.09
C ARG A 107 2.52 13.44 -36.94
N GLU A 108 3.60 12.78 -37.28
CA GLU A 108 3.58 11.57 -38.11
C GLU A 108 3.49 10.32 -37.22
N LYS A 109 4.35 10.23 -36.20
CA LYS A 109 4.47 9.04 -35.31
C LYS A 109 3.54 9.10 -34.11
N GLY A 110 3.09 10.29 -33.71
CA GLY A 110 2.27 10.50 -32.53
C GLY A 110 3.03 10.29 -31.22
N THR A 111 4.36 10.33 -31.24
CA THR A 111 5.17 10.22 -30.02
C THR A 111 5.18 11.52 -29.25
N VAL A 112 5.12 11.43 -27.93
CA VAL A 112 5.04 12.55 -26.99
C VAL A 112 6.34 12.62 -26.20
N VAL A 113 6.89 13.82 -26.06
CA VAL A 113 8.12 14.08 -25.29
C VAL A 113 7.86 15.25 -24.34
N PHE A 114 8.31 15.12 -23.10
CA PHE A 114 8.14 16.12 -22.06
C PHE A 114 9.47 16.72 -21.64
N TYR A 115 9.52 18.05 -21.57
CA TYR A 115 10.66 18.84 -21.11
C TYR A 115 10.24 19.73 -19.96
N ASN A 116 11.15 20.04 -19.05
CA ASN A 116 10.92 21.07 -18.04
C ASN A 116 11.08 22.49 -18.63
N SER A 117 10.79 23.50 -17.84
CA SER A 117 10.91 24.93 -18.25
C SER A 117 12.33 25.35 -18.64
N ASN A 118 13.35 24.58 -18.25
CA ASN A 118 14.76 24.83 -18.63
C ASN A 118 15.16 24.09 -19.92
N GLY A 119 14.21 23.39 -20.58
CA GLY A 119 14.47 22.62 -21.81
C GLY A 119 15.15 21.28 -21.57
N GLN A 120 15.25 20.80 -20.32
CA GLN A 120 15.80 19.49 -20.01
C GLN A 120 14.76 18.40 -20.24
N LEU A 121 15.16 17.31 -20.90
CA LEU A 121 14.31 16.14 -21.14
C LEU A 121 13.93 15.47 -19.82
N ILE A 122 12.61 15.32 -19.59
CA ILE A 122 12.06 14.62 -18.44
C ILE A 122 11.70 13.18 -18.83
N LEU A 123 10.81 13.04 -19.82
CA LEU A 123 10.28 11.75 -20.25
C LEU A 123 10.03 11.77 -21.76
N GLU A 124 10.35 10.68 -22.43
CA GLU A 124 10.15 10.52 -23.85
C GLU A 124 9.49 9.18 -24.16
N GLU A 125 8.40 9.19 -24.93
CA GLU A 125 7.87 7.98 -25.53
C GLU A 125 8.85 7.43 -26.58
N LYS A 126 8.96 6.11 -26.65
CA LYS A 126 9.83 5.46 -27.61
C LYS A 126 9.48 5.89 -29.04
N SER A 127 10.48 6.22 -29.85
CA SER A 127 10.28 6.83 -31.18
C SER A 127 9.53 5.92 -32.16
N GLU A 128 9.60 4.59 -31.96
CA GLU A 128 8.90 3.61 -32.80
C GLU A 128 8.19 2.56 -31.90
N GLY A 129 6.95 2.25 -32.25
CA GLY A 129 6.16 1.26 -31.52
C GLY A 129 5.91 1.62 -30.06
N SER A 130 5.78 2.92 -29.74
CA SER A 130 5.51 3.36 -28.36
C SER A 130 4.08 3.08 -27.92
N LYS A 131 3.12 3.17 -28.86
CA LYS A 131 1.70 2.91 -28.62
C LYS A 131 1.25 1.68 -29.38
N ILE A 132 0.90 0.63 -28.66
CA ILE A 132 0.54 -0.66 -29.25
C ILE A 132 -0.91 -0.98 -28.86
N PHE A 133 -1.75 -1.25 -29.85
CA PHE A 133 -3.10 -1.73 -29.70
C PHE A 133 -3.20 -3.11 -30.35
N THR A 134 -3.47 -4.14 -29.57
CA THR A 134 -3.69 -5.49 -30.07
C THR A 134 -5.17 -5.82 -29.88
N PRO A 135 -5.94 -6.02 -30.98
CA PRO A 135 -7.36 -6.41 -30.86
C PRO A 135 -7.51 -7.68 -30.04
N ALA A 136 -8.47 -7.68 -29.13
CA ALA A 136 -8.71 -8.77 -28.22
C ALA A 136 -10.21 -8.95 -27.94
N GLU A 137 -10.58 -10.15 -27.53
CA GLU A 137 -11.88 -10.44 -26.93
C GLU A 137 -11.64 -11.07 -25.56
N VAL A 138 -12.04 -10.37 -24.50
CA VAL A 138 -11.82 -10.80 -23.11
C VAL A 138 -13.16 -10.93 -22.42
N MET A 139 -13.51 -12.15 -22.00
CA MET A 139 -14.81 -12.46 -21.37
C MET A 139 -16.03 -12.02 -22.22
N GLY A 140 -15.91 -12.12 -23.56
CA GLY A 140 -16.96 -11.70 -24.50
C GLY A 140 -16.97 -10.20 -24.82
N GLU A 141 -16.10 -9.43 -24.21
CA GLU A 141 -15.92 -8.00 -24.50
C GLU A 141 -14.89 -7.79 -25.60
N LYS A 142 -15.31 -7.17 -26.72
CA LYS A 142 -14.36 -6.73 -27.78
C LYS A 142 -13.63 -5.49 -27.31
N THR A 143 -12.32 -5.55 -27.30
CA THR A 143 -11.44 -4.57 -26.69
C THR A 143 -10.06 -4.59 -27.31
N TYR A 144 -9.11 -3.89 -26.70
CA TYR A 144 -7.70 -4.00 -27.05
C TYR A 144 -6.87 -4.39 -25.82
N HIS A 145 -5.85 -5.21 -26.03
CA HIS A 145 -4.65 -5.16 -25.18
C HIS A 145 -3.87 -3.93 -25.60
N ILE A 146 -3.52 -3.10 -24.63
CA ILE A 146 -2.75 -1.87 -24.90
C ILE A 146 -1.38 -1.92 -24.24
N ARG A 147 -0.41 -1.27 -24.88
CA ARG A 147 0.93 -1.08 -24.31
C ARG A 147 1.46 0.31 -24.66
N GLN A 148 1.99 1.01 -23.65
CA GLN A 148 2.74 2.25 -23.82
C GLN A 148 4.19 2.00 -23.41
N ILE A 149 5.14 2.46 -24.22
CA ILE A 149 6.58 2.29 -23.99
C ILE A 149 7.25 3.66 -24.00
N PHE A 150 8.06 3.92 -22.98
CA PHE A 150 8.89 5.11 -22.84
C PHE A 150 10.36 4.71 -22.80
N ASN A 151 11.25 5.63 -23.20
CA ASN A 151 12.67 5.50 -22.95
C ASN A 151 12.96 5.74 -21.45
N SER A 152 13.90 4.99 -20.91
CA SER A 152 14.34 5.11 -19.53
C SER A 152 15.85 5.35 -19.51
N SER A 153 16.30 6.36 -18.80
CA SER A 153 17.72 6.69 -18.71
C SER A 153 18.47 5.77 -17.75
N VAL A 154 19.78 5.64 -17.99
CA VAL A 154 20.69 4.98 -17.03
C VAL A 154 20.70 5.77 -15.72
N GLY A 155 20.65 5.09 -14.58
CA GLY A 155 20.64 5.71 -13.25
C GLY A 155 19.27 6.24 -12.80
N GLU A 156 18.22 6.19 -13.63
CA GLU A 156 16.86 6.50 -13.21
C GLU A 156 16.29 5.37 -12.36
N ALA A 157 15.61 5.72 -11.27
CA ALA A 157 14.92 4.78 -10.39
C ALA A 157 13.40 4.97 -10.45
N PHE A 158 12.67 3.88 -10.28
CA PHE A 158 11.21 3.83 -10.34
C PHE A 158 10.61 3.28 -9.06
N TYR A 159 9.56 3.93 -8.59
CA TYR A 159 8.88 3.67 -7.32
C TYR A 159 7.36 3.67 -7.50
N GLY A 160 6.65 3.38 -6.42
CA GLY A 160 5.20 3.37 -6.42
C GLY A 160 4.63 2.01 -6.81
N LEU A 161 3.65 1.98 -7.72
CA LEU A 161 2.96 0.78 -8.20
C LEU A 161 2.19 0.00 -7.13
N GLY A 162 2.05 0.56 -5.93
CA GLY A 162 1.35 -0.05 -4.80
C GLY A 162 2.25 -0.79 -3.84
N GLN A 163 1.77 -1.93 -3.33
CA GLN A 163 2.45 -2.77 -2.36
C GLN A 163 2.84 -4.11 -2.95
N HIS A 164 4.13 -4.43 -2.97
CA HIS A 164 4.68 -5.71 -3.41
C HIS A 164 5.76 -6.15 -2.42
N GLN A 165 5.63 -7.33 -1.83
CA GLN A 165 6.46 -7.75 -0.69
C GLN A 165 7.66 -8.59 -1.12
N ASN A 166 8.46 -8.05 -2.04
CA ASN A 166 9.62 -8.73 -2.62
C ASN A 166 10.96 -8.14 -2.16
N ASP A 167 10.97 -7.29 -1.13
CA ASP A 167 12.16 -6.55 -0.66
C ASP A 167 12.81 -5.71 -1.78
N ILE A 168 12.00 -5.11 -2.65
CA ILE A 168 12.44 -4.28 -3.77
C ILE A 168 11.98 -2.85 -3.54
N MET A 169 12.92 -1.91 -3.48
CA MET A 169 12.61 -0.48 -3.39
C MET A 169 12.50 0.14 -4.78
N ASN A 170 13.45 -0.10 -5.63
CA ASN A 170 13.55 0.46 -6.98
C ASN A 170 13.13 -0.59 -8.01
N TYR A 171 12.06 -0.32 -8.76
CA TYR A 171 11.52 -1.24 -9.77
C TYR A 171 12.22 -1.11 -11.14
N LYS A 172 13.30 -0.36 -11.26
CA LYS A 172 14.11 -0.35 -12.48
C LYS A 172 14.56 -1.78 -12.83
N ASP A 173 14.29 -2.21 -14.06
CA ASP A 173 14.59 -3.56 -14.57
C ASP A 173 13.84 -4.71 -13.86
N HIS A 174 12.84 -4.41 -13.06
CA HIS A 174 11.94 -5.41 -12.45
C HIS A 174 10.58 -5.44 -13.14
N ASP A 175 9.93 -6.60 -13.05
CA ASP A 175 8.59 -6.82 -13.60
C ASP A 175 7.58 -6.78 -12.47
N VAL A 176 6.51 -6.01 -12.64
CA VAL A 176 5.43 -5.89 -11.66
C VAL A 176 4.08 -6.21 -12.30
N ASP A 177 3.35 -7.15 -11.69
CA ASP A 177 2.01 -7.55 -12.10
C ASP A 177 0.97 -6.87 -11.20
N LEU A 178 0.30 -5.86 -11.71
CA LEU A 178 -0.72 -5.09 -11.00
C LEU A 178 -2.06 -5.84 -11.02
N TRP A 179 -2.13 -6.86 -10.18
CA TRP A 179 -3.29 -7.68 -9.93
C TRP A 179 -3.55 -7.73 -8.42
N GLN A 180 -4.73 -7.27 -7.98
CA GLN A 180 -5.10 -7.30 -6.56
C GLN A 180 -5.08 -8.73 -6.01
N TYR A 181 -4.35 -8.91 -4.93
CA TYR A 181 -4.20 -10.18 -4.22
C TYR A 181 -4.02 -9.90 -2.73
N ASN A 182 -4.23 -10.84 -1.84
CA ASN A 182 -4.25 -10.62 -0.38
C ASN A 182 -3.10 -9.73 0.14
N ILE A 183 -1.84 -10.01 -0.23
CA ILE A 183 -0.65 -9.25 0.20
C ILE A 183 -0.09 -8.31 -0.88
N VAL A 184 -0.82 -8.15 -1.98
CA VAL A 184 -0.45 -7.27 -3.11
C VAL A 184 -1.51 -6.21 -3.31
N VAL A 185 -1.10 -4.96 -3.29
CA VAL A 185 -1.96 -3.83 -3.64
C VAL A 185 -1.50 -3.25 -4.97
N ALA A 186 -2.34 -3.34 -5.98
CA ALA A 186 -2.05 -2.90 -7.35
C ALA A 186 -2.51 -1.45 -7.56
N ILE A 187 -1.55 -0.52 -7.67
CA ILE A 187 -1.83 0.90 -7.93
C ILE A 187 -1.07 1.31 -9.18
N PRO A 188 -1.72 1.53 -10.33
CA PRO A 188 -1.06 1.91 -11.58
C PRO A 188 -0.62 3.39 -11.57
N PHE A 189 0.18 3.76 -10.58
CA PHE A 189 0.85 5.05 -10.45
C PHE A 189 2.33 4.83 -10.21
N LEU A 190 3.14 5.25 -11.17
CA LEU A 190 4.59 5.17 -11.17
C LEU A 190 5.18 6.53 -10.81
N VAL A 191 6.25 6.53 -10.01
CA VAL A 191 7.02 7.73 -9.63
C VAL A 191 8.49 7.52 -10.02
N SER A 192 9.08 8.52 -10.66
CA SER A 192 10.50 8.50 -11.08
C SER A 192 11.36 9.39 -10.20
N SER A 193 12.61 8.96 -9.96
CA SER A 193 13.65 9.80 -9.32
C SER A 193 13.95 11.10 -10.06
N LYS A 194 13.42 11.29 -11.26
CA LYS A 194 13.47 12.53 -12.05
C LYS A 194 12.31 13.49 -11.76
N ASN A 195 11.63 13.32 -10.64
CA ASN A 195 10.52 14.18 -10.19
C ASN A 195 9.34 14.22 -11.17
N TYR A 196 9.00 13.09 -11.77
CA TYR A 196 7.75 12.93 -12.49
C TYR A 196 6.98 11.70 -12.06
N GLY A 197 5.68 11.70 -12.31
CA GLY A 197 4.80 10.56 -12.14
C GLY A 197 3.99 10.27 -13.38
N ILE A 198 3.62 8.99 -13.56
CA ILE A 198 2.68 8.53 -14.58
C ILE A 198 1.52 7.85 -13.87
N LEU A 199 0.33 8.47 -13.87
CA LEU A 199 -0.89 7.82 -13.49
C LEU A 199 -1.47 7.15 -14.73
N TRP A 200 -1.44 5.82 -14.76
CA TRP A 200 -1.98 5.01 -15.85
C TRP A 200 -3.46 4.74 -15.59
N ASP A 201 -4.32 5.48 -16.28
CA ASP A 201 -5.76 5.45 -16.06
C ASP A 201 -6.41 4.24 -16.76
N ASN A 202 -6.22 3.07 -16.18
CA ASN A 202 -6.81 1.81 -16.60
C ASN A 202 -7.17 0.93 -15.41
N ASN A 203 -8.38 0.39 -15.38
CA ASN A 203 -8.93 -0.39 -14.26
C ASN A 203 -8.59 -1.89 -14.34
N SER A 204 -8.16 -2.39 -15.51
CA SER A 204 -7.87 -3.80 -15.70
C SER A 204 -6.49 -4.20 -15.15
N ARG A 205 -6.19 -5.49 -15.20
CA ARG A 205 -4.84 -5.96 -14.90
C ARG A 205 -3.81 -5.22 -15.75
N THR A 206 -2.82 -4.65 -15.10
CA THR A 206 -1.72 -3.93 -15.74
C THR A 206 -0.39 -4.62 -15.42
N LYS A 207 0.53 -4.65 -16.38
CA LYS A 207 1.91 -5.11 -16.18
C LYS A 207 2.87 -3.95 -16.40
N PHE A 208 3.84 -3.82 -15.51
CA PHE A 208 5.00 -2.95 -15.64
C PHE A 208 6.24 -3.79 -15.99
N GLY A 209 7.08 -3.34 -16.89
CA GLY A 209 8.29 -4.03 -17.31
C GLY A 209 8.06 -5.04 -18.44
N ASP A 210 8.57 -6.25 -18.30
CA ASP A 210 8.41 -7.32 -19.28
C ASP A 210 6.99 -7.88 -19.24
N ILE A 211 6.26 -7.73 -20.32
CA ILE A 211 4.85 -8.11 -20.41
C ILE A 211 4.63 -9.59 -20.71
N ARG A 212 5.68 -10.32 -21.09
CA ARG A 212 5.58 -11.74 -21.44
C ARG A 212 5.09 -12.58 -20.26
N ASP A 213 4.33 -13.62 -20.54
CA ASP A 213 3.94 -14.57 -19.52
C ASP A 213 5.04 -15.59 -19.26
N TYR A 214 5.26 -15.91 -17.98
CA TYR A 214 6.12 -17.02 -17.59
C TYR A 214 5.61 -18.34 -18.15
N GLN A 215 6.50 -19.09 -18.77
CA GLN A 215 6.22 -20.36 -19.42
C GLN A 215 6.62 -21.54 -18.52
N SER A 216 6.22 -22.74 -18.92
CA SER A 216 6.69 -23.97 -18.29
C SER A 216 8.23 -24.06 -18.31
N LEU A 217 8.81 -24.75 -17.32
CA LEU A 217 10.24 -25.09 -17.28
C LEU A 217 10.71 -25.82 -18.55
N SER A 218 9.84 -26.52 -19.25
CA SER A 218 10.14 -27.24 -20.50
C SER A 218 10.58 -26.33 -21.66
N THR A 219 10.55 -25.01 -21.50
CA THR A 219 11.18 -24.05 -22.44
C THR A 219 12.71 -24.07 -22.35
N LEU A 220 13.27 -24.61 -21.29
CA LEU A 220 14.67 -24.96 -21.15
C LEU A 220 14.90 -26.44 -21.51
N LYS A 221 16.12 -26.81 -21.86
CA LYS A 221 16.49 -28.21 -21.86
C LYS A 221 16.65 -28.67 -20.41
N LEU A 222 15.95 -29.71 -20.04
CA LEU A 222 15.96 -30.30 -18.71
C LEU A 222 16.68 -31.63 -18.75
N TYR A 223 17.49 -31.92 -17.73
CA TYR A 223 18.18 -33.22 -17.60
C TYR A 223 17.89 -33.79 -16.22
N ASP A 224 17.53 -35.10 -16.17
CA ASP A 224 17.33 -35.79 -14.91
C ASP A 224 18.65 -36.12 -14.20
N LYS A 225 18.58 -36.67 -13.00
CA LYS A 225 19.78 -37.08 -12.22
C LYS A 225 20.72 -38.05 -12.95
N LYS A 226 20.23 -38.74 -14.00
CA LYS A 226 21.00 -39.65 -14.83
C LYS A 226 21.54 -39.01 -16.10
N GLY A 227 21.30 -37.67 -16.27
CA GLY A 227 21.71 -36.89 -17.44
C GLY A 227 20.83 -37.11 -18.67
N LYS A 228 19.68 -37.78 -18.56
CA LYS A 228 18.74 -37.99 -19.67
C LYS A 228 17.91 -36.74 -19.90
N GLU A 229 17.90 -36.22 -21.11
CA GLU A 229 17.20 -35.03 -21.52
C GLU A 229 15.67 -35.16 -21.47
N GLY A 230 14.97 -34.07 -21.24
CA GLY A 230 13.52 -33.88 -21.37
C GLY A 230 12.76 -33.70 -20.08
N ALA A 231 13.35 -33.92 -18.89
CA ALA A 231 12.69 -33.70 -17.60
C ALA A 231 13.68 -33.67 -16.44
N LEU A 232 13.24 -33.19 -15.29
CA LEU A 232 13.91 -33.35 -13.98
C LEU A 232 13.49 -34.69 -13.35
N THR A 233 14.23 -35.14 -12.36
CA THR A 233 13.82 -36.23 -11.46
C THR A 233 12.98 -35.65 -10.34
N ALA A 234 11.72 -36.09 -10.22
CA ALA A 234 10.86 -35.81 -9.05
C ALA A 234 10.83 -37.03 -8.15
N GLU A 235 11.25 -36.89 -6.91
CA GLU A 235 11.26 -37.93 -5.86
C GLU A 235 10.18 -37.56 -4.83
N TYR A 236 9.30 -38.48 -4.53
CA TYR A 236 8.19 -38.38 -3.59
C TYR A 236 8.48 -39.20 -2.36
N PHE A 237 8.39 -38.60 -1.18
CA PHE A 237 8.77 -39.23 0.09
C PHE A 237 7.58 -39.31 1.04
N GLU A 238 7.55 -40.36 1.85
CA GLU A 238 6.73 -40.37 3.06
C GLU A 238 7.40 -39.50 4.12
N GLY A 239 6.60 -38.66 4.77
CA GLY A 239 7.13 -37.75 5.78
C GLY A 239 7.80 -36.49 5.18
N SER A 240 8.24 -35.61 6.08
CA SER A 240 8.77 -34.29 5.74
C SER A 240 10.31 -34.20 5.77
N ASP A 241 10.98 -35.33 6.04
CA ASP A 241 12.44 -35.42 6.20
C ASP A 241 13.22 -35.74 4.92
N PHE A 242 12.52 -36.10 3.82
CA PHE A 242 13.09 -36.51 2.53
C PHE A 242 13.93 -37.79 2.61
N GLU A 243 13.62 -38.72 3.53
CA GLU A 243 14.36 -39.95 3.74
C GLU A 243 13.67 -41.18 3.14
N SER A 244 12.38 -41.35 3.42
CA SER A 244 11.60 -42.53 3.00
C SER A 244 11.03 -42.40 1.58
N LEU A 245 11.82 -42.77 0.57
CA LEU A 245 11.38 -42.68 -0.84
C LEU A 245 10.21 -43.60 -1.15
N LEU A 246 9.05 -43.02 -1.51
CA LEU A 246 7.85 -43.71 -1.93
C LEU A 246 7.90 -44.06 -3.42
N THR A 247 8.19 -43.09 -4.28
CA THR A 247 8.29 -43.24 -5.72
C THR A 247 9.08 -42.13 -6.37
N SER A 248 9.50 -42.35 -7.61
CA SER A 248 10.11 -41.31 -8.41
C SER A 248 9.59 -41.31 -9.83
N ARG A 249 9.48 -40.15 -10.44
CA ARG A 249 9.10 -40.00 -11.86
C ARG A 249 9.86 -38.86 -12.52
N ARG A 250 9.78 -38.83 -13.84
CA ARG A 250 10.36 -37.72 -14.61
C ARG A 250 9.31 -36.66 -14.85
N GLU A 251 9.59 -35.40 -14.52
CA GLU A 251 8.70 -34.25 -14.68
C GLU A 251 9.35 -33.13 -15.49
N SER A 252 8.70 -32.73 -16.59
CA SER A 252 9.15 -31.63 -17.43
C SER A 252 8.60 -30.27 -16.99
N ARG A 253 7.70 -30.27 -15.98
CA ARG A 253 7.06 -29.08 -15.42
C ARG A 253 6.77 -29.28 -13.93
N ILE A 254 6.61 -28.18 -13.20
CA ILE A 254 6.16 -28.15 -11.81
C ILE A 254 4.97 -27.20 -11.79
N GLU A 255 3.74 -27.73 -11.87
CA GLU A 255 2.49 -26.97 -12.07
C GLU A 255 1.38 -27.44 -11.15
N TYR A 256 1.53 -27.17 -9.84
CA TYR A 256 0.57 -27.44 -8.77
C TYR A 256 0.06 -26.12 -8.14
N GLU A 257 -0.13 -25.06 -8.96
CA GLU A 257 -0.34 -23.69 -8.47
C GLU A 257 -1.77 -23.39 -8.02
N PHE A 258 -2.79 -23.97 -8.69
CA PHE A 258 -4.18 -23.53 -8.53
C PHE A 258 -5.13 -24.69 -8.36
N ILE A 259 -6.20 -24.49 -7.55
CA ILE A 259 -7.18 -25.51 -7.23
C ILE A 259 -7.95 -26.00 -8.48
N ASP A 260 -8.26 -25.09 -9.39
CA ASP A 260 -9.05 -25.38 -10.59
C ASP A 260 -8.21 -25.93 -11.75
N ILE A 261 -6.89 -25.78 -11.69
CA ILE A 261 -5.95 -26.29 -12.68
C ILE A 261 -4.62 -26.67 -12.01
N HIS A 262 -4.32 -27.95 -11.89
CA HIS A 262 -3.02 -28.43 -11.41
C HIS A 262 -2.72 -29.83 -11.93
N ASP A 263 -1.44 -30.22 -11.95
CA ASP A 263 -1.01 -31.58 -12.26
C ASP A 263 -1.43 -32.55 -11.15
N THR A 264 -1.55 -33.82 -11.51
CA THR A 264 -1.89 -34.88 -10.56
C THR A 264 -0.64 -35.41 -9.85
N PHE A 265 -0.72 -35.56 -8.54
CA PHE A 265 0.29 -36.28 -7.76
C PHE A 265 0.23 -37.79 -8.02
N PRO A 266 1.32 -38.55 -7.70
CA PRO A 266 1.26 -40.02 -7.69
C PRO A 266 0.13 -40.54 -6.78
N GLU A 267 -0.52 -41.64 -7.17
CA GLU A 267 -1.73 -42.14 -6.51
C GLU A 267 -1.55 -42.40 -4.99
N ASN A 268 -0.38 -42.89 -4.59
CA ASN A 268 -0.10 -43.18 -3.18
C ASN A 268 0.58 -42.03 -2.40
N PHE A 269 0.73 -40.88 -3.00
CA PHE A 269 1.38 -39.73 -2.35
C PHE A 269 0.36 -38.90 -1.54
N ASN A 270 0.64 -38.72 -0.26
CA ASN A 270 -0.18 -37.89 0.62
C ASN A 270 0.43 -36.51 0.74
N THR A 271 -0.24 -35.52 0.13
CA THR A 271 0.21 -34.11 0.15
C THR A 271 0.21 -33.47 1.53
N ASN A 272 -0.52 -34.02 2.52
CA ASN A 272 -0.56 -33.47 3.88
C ASN A 272 0.63 -33.90 4.74
N THR A 273 1.27 -35.02 4.41
CA THR A 273 2.33 -35.58 5.25
C THR A 273 3.65 -35.81 4.52
N GLY A 274 3.63 -35.90 3.19
CA GLY A 274 4.80 -36.20 2.38
C GLY A 274 5.62 -34.99 2.00
N SER A 275 6.76 -35.25 1.35
CA SER A 275 7.62 -34.22 0.77
C SER A 275 8.05 -34.58 -0.64
N ILE A 276 8.47 -33.59 -1.42
CA ILE A 276 8.86 -33.77 -2.82
C ILE A 276 10.19 -33.07 -3.08
N ARG A 277 11.08 -33.75 -3.81
CA ARG A 277 12.35 -33.18 -4.28
C ARG A 277 12.44 -33.30 -5.79
N TRP A 278 12.53 -32.15 -6.49
CA TRP A 278 12.92 -32.08 -7.89
C TRP A 278 14.40 -31.81 -7.99
N SER A 279 15.08 -32.52 -8.87
CA SER A 279 16.52 -32.34 -9.06
C SER A 279 17.00 -32.78 -10.45
N GLY A 280 18.05 -32.13 -10.90
CA GLY A 280 18.67 -32.37 -12.20
C GLY A 280 19.46 -31.14 -12.66
N GLU A 281 19.51 -30.97 -13.97
CA GLU A 281 20.20 -29.83 -14.57
C GLU A 281 19.29 -29.12 -15.60
N ILE A 282 19.51 -27.83 -15.80
CA ILE A 282 18.86 -27.00 -16.79
C ILE A 282 19.90 -26.39 -17.73
N GLU A 283 19.56 -26.26 -19.01
CA GLU A 283 20.41 -25.65 -20.03
C GLU A 283 19.58 -24.64 -20.84
N ALA A 284 20.10 -23.44 -21.02
CA ALA A 284 19.46 -22.40 -21.78
C ALA A 284 19.68 -22.54 -23.29
N ASN A 285 18.66 -22.22 -24.09
CA ASN A 285 18.76 -22.17 -25.56
C ASN A 285 19.42 -20.87 -26.07
N GLU A 286 19.46 -19.84 -25.26
CA GLU A 286 20.09 -18.55 -25.54
C GLU A 286 20.81 -18.00 -24.31
N SER A 287 21.83 -17.17 -24.52
CA SER A 287 22.57 -16.55 -23.41
C SER A 287 21.91 -15.26 -22.97
N GLY A 288 21.89 -14.98 -21.67
CA GLY A 288 21.32 -13.75 -21.11
C GLY A 288 20.79 -13.93 -19.69
N ILE A 289 20.04 -12.95 -19.23
CA ILE A 289 19.35 -13.02 -17.94
C ILE A 289 18.05 -13.81 -18.10
N HIS A 290 18.01 -15.00 -17.53
CA HIS A 290 16.80 -15.81 -17.44
C HIS A 290 16.06 -15.51 -16.14
N LYS A 291 14.74 -15.44 -16.19
CA LYS A 291 13.88 -15.16 -15.04
C LYS A 291 13.14 -16.42 -14.64
N PHE A 292 13.06 -16.69 -13.35
CA PHE A 292 12.28 -17.80 -12.79
C PHE A 292 11.23 -17.25 -11.84
N ARG A 293 10.02 -17.79 -11.90
CA ARG A 293 8.94 -17.52 -10.97
C ARG A 293 8.64 -18.77 -10.18
N LEU A 294 9.02 -18.79 -8.92
CA LEU A 294 8.64 -19.82 -7.97
C LEU A 294 7.44 -19.31 -7.16
N TYR A 295 6.31 -20.01 -7.27
CA TYR A 295 5.09 -19.77 -6.50
C TYR A 295 4.92 -20.94 -5.55
N SER A 296 4.92 -20.69 -4.24
CA SER A 296 4.86 -21.79 -3.28
C SER A 296 4.25 -21.41 -1.94
N SER A 297 3.63 -22.40 -1.29
CA SER A 297 3.24 -22.38 0.11
C SER A 297 3.98 -23.46 0.90
N ASN A 298 3.89 -23.40 2.22
CA ASN A 298 4.63 -24.20 3.17
C ASN A 298 6.15 -24.13 3.00
N TYR A 299 6.89 -25.12 3.49
CA TYR A 299 8.35 -25.06 3.47
C TYR A 299 8.87 -25.37 2.07
N THR A 300 9.59 -24.42 1.52
CA THR A 300 10.17 -24.50 0.19
C THR A 300 11.61 -24.04 0.21
N LYS A 301 12.51 -24.88 -0.32
CA LYS A 301 13.90 -24.53 -0.59
C LYS A 301 14.23 -24.73 -2.06
N MET A 302 14.95 -23.79 -2.64
CA MET A 302 15.41 -23.90 -4.03
C MET A 302 16.89 -23.54 -4.12
N TRP A 303 17.63 -24.38 -4.84
CA TRP A 303 19.04 -24.15 -5.18
C TRP A 303 19.19 -24.04 -6.68
N LEU A 304 20.02 -23.09 -7.11
CA LEU A 304 20.45 -22.91 -8.49
C LEU A 304 21.97 -22.87 -8.53
N ASP A 305 22.57 -23.74 -9.35
CA ASP A 305 24.01 -23.90 -9.49
C ASP A 305 24.75 -24.10 -8.13
N GLY A 306 24.08 -24.80 -7.21
CA GLY A 306 24.57 -25.09 -5.85
C GLY A 306 24.26 -24.01 -4.80
N GLU A 307 23.84 -22.82 -5.20
CA GLU A 307 23.50 -21.73 -4.28
C GLU A 307 22.04 -21.81 -3.82
N LEU A 308 21.79 -21.69 -2.52
CA LEU A 308 20.43 -21.60 -1.93
C LEU A 308 19.85 -20.23 -2.25
N VAL A 309 18.88 -20.18 -3.16
CA VAL A 309 18.24 -18.93 -3.64
C VAL A 309 16.88 -18.65 -3.03
N VAL A 310 16.22 -19.68 -2.48
CA VAL A 310 14.97 -19.55 -1.73
C VAL A 310 15.00 -20.47 -0.52
N ASP A 311 14.66 -19.92 0.64
CA ASP A 311 14.29 -20.62 1.87
C ASP A 311 13.08 -19.91 2.46
N SER A 312 11.87 -20.45 2.24
CA SER A 312 10.63 -19.78 2.59
C SER A 312 9.63 -20.72 3.25
N TRP A 313 8.75 -20.11 4.01
CA TRP A 313 7.51 -20.71 4.50
C TRP A 313 6.35 -19.74 4.29
N ARG A 314 5.20 -20.26 3.85
CA ARG A 314 3.94 -19.55 3.72
C ARG A 314 2.78 -20.45 4.09
N GLN A 315 1.71 -19.88 4.62
CA GLN A 315 0.45 -20.58 4.84
C GLN A 315 -0.18 -21.06 3.51
N ASN A 316 -0.96 -22.16 3.59
CA ASN A 316 -1.54 -22.79 2.40
C ASN A 316 -2.43 -21.87 1.57
N TRP A 317 -3.27 -21.08 2.23
CA TRP A 317 -4.22 -20.20 1.53
C TRP A 317 -3.57 -18.99 0.87
N LEU A 318 -2.29 -18.71 1.15
CA LEU A 318 -1.55 -17.58 0.61
C LEU A 318 -0.13 -17.94 0.20
N PRO A 319 0.05 -18.73 -0.87
CA PRO A 319 1.34 -18.95 -1.47
C PRO A 319 2.00 -17.64 -1.89
N TRP A 320 3.32 -17.61 -1.94
CA TRP A 320 4.06 -16.43 -2.36
C TRP A 320 4.85 -16.64 -3.64
N THR A 321 5.06 -15.56 -4.38
CA THR A 321 5.82 -15.55 -5.63
C THR A 321 7.23 -15.01 -5.37
N HIS A 322 8.25 -15.87 -5.57
CA HIS A 322 9.65 -15.48 -5.63
C HIS A 322 10.06 -15.28 -7.08
N LEU A 323 10.58 -14.10 -7.42
CA LEU A 323 11.12 -13.77 -8.73
C LEU A 323 12.65 -13.85 -8.66
N LEU A 324 13.23 -14.77 -9.42
CA LEU A 324 14.67 -15.01 -9.44
C LEU A 324 15.24 -14.67 -10.81
N ARG A 325 16.50 -14.23 -10.86
CA ARG A 325 17.21 -13.88 -12.08
C ARG A 325 18.55 -14.64 -12.09
N LEU A 326 18.78 -15.39 -13.15
CA LEU A 326 20.00 -16.17 -13.34
C LEU A 326 20.65 -15.83 -14.68
N PRO A 327 21.90 -15.32 -14.69
CA PRO A 327 22.70 -15.20 -15.92
C PRO A 327 23.04 -16.58 -16.45
N MET A 328 22.48 -16.97 -17.59
CA MET A 328 22.77 -18.27 -18.21
C MET A 328 23.49 -18.11 -19.53
N LYS A 329 24.36 -19.08 -19.83
CA LYS A 329 25.07 -19.18 -21.12
C LYS A 329 24.58 -20.40 -21.88
N THR A 330 24.34 -20.23 -23.18
CA THR A 330 23.95 -21.33 -24.07
C THR A 330 24.96 -22.48 -23.97
N GLY A 331 24.48 -23.71 -23.88
CA GLY A 331 25.30 -24.91 -23.80
C GLY A 331 25.94 -25.19 -22.43
N LYS A 332 25.81 -24.26 -21.45
CA LYS A 332 26.21 -24.53 -20.07
C LYS A 332 25.03 -25.11 -19.31
N ARG A 333 25.26 -26.20 -18.59
CA ARG A 333 24.31 -26.80 -17.67
C ARG A 333 24.48 -26.18 -16.27
N TYR A 334 23.35 -25.95 -15.62
CA TYR A 334 23.24 -25.40 -14.27
C TYR A 334 22.46 -26.38 -13.41
N SER A 335 22.95 -26.74 -12.24
CA SER A 335 22.22 -27.64 -11.35
C SER A 335 20.98 -26.94 -10.79
N ILE A 336 19.88 -27.67 -10.68
CA ILE A 336 18.66 -27.23 -10.02
C ILE A 336 18.20 -28.26 -9.00
N LYS A 337 17.85 -27.82 -7.81
CA LYS A 337 17.17 -28.62 -6.80
C LYS A 337 16.07 -27.79 -6.15
N VAL A 338 14.87 -28.38 -6.03
CA VAL A 338 13.73 -27.81 -5.31
C VAL A 338 13.25 -28.83 -4.30
N GLU A 339 13.17 -28.46 -3.04
CA GLU A 339 12.58 -29.26 -1.96
C GLU A 339 11.32 -28.57 -1.46
N TRP A 340 10.24 -29.34 -1.34
CA TRP A 340 8.94 -28.84 -0.93
C TRP A 340 8.24 -29.80 0.03
N ILE A 341 7.73 -29.25 1.14
CA ILE A 341 6.84 -29.93 2.06
C ILE A 341 5.44 -29.35 1.84
N PRO A 342 4.56 -30.02 1.10
CA PRO A 342 3.27 -29.45 0.65
C PRO A 342 2.32 -29.11 1.77
N ASN A 343 2.10 -30.01 2.71
CA ASN A 343 1.07 -29.89 3.76
C ASN A 343 -0.27 -29.39 3.19
N GLY A 344 -0.71 -29.99 2.08
CA GLY A 344 -1.93 -29.58 1.33
C GLY A 344 -1.81 -28.26 0.57
N GLY A 345 -0.59 -27.77 0.34
CA GLY A 345 -0.36 -26.47 -0.30
C GLY A 345 -0.14 -26.52 -1.81
N PHE A 346 0.48 -25.47 -2.33
CA PHE A 346 0.59 -25.18 -3.77
C PHE A 346 2.03 -24.90 -4.16
N MET A 347 2.39 -25.29 -5.40
CA MET A 347 3.74 -25.12 -5.95
C MET A 347 3.69 -24.95 -7.46
N GLY A 348 4.46 -23.99 -7.98
CA GLY A 348 4.73 -23.85 -9.40
C GLY A 348 6.07 -23.22 -9.66
N LEU A 349 6.79 -23.73 -10.64
CA LEU A 349 8.06 -23.16 -11.09
C LEU A 349 7.99 -22.93 -12.59
N LYS A 350 8.10 -21.67 -12.99
CA LYS A 350 8.01 -21.22 -14.38
C LYS A 350 9.23 -20.42 -14.78
N HIS A 351 9.47 -20.36 -16.06
CA HIS A 351 10.65 -19.76 -16.67
C HIS A 351 10.28 -18.70 -17.70
N LEU A 352 11.14 -17.70 -17.86
CA LEU A 352 11.08 -16.70 -18.92
C LEU A 352 12.51 -16.42 -19.43
N GLY A 353 12.71 -16.60 -20.74
CA GLY A 353 14.00 -16.35 -21.39
C GLY A 353 14.38 -14.85 -21.42
N PRO A 354 15.59 -14.53 -21.84
CA PRO A 354 16.09 -13.16 -21.85
C PRO A 354 15.17 -12.17 -22.58
N GLU A 355 15.17 -10.94 -22.11
CA GLU A 355 14.42 -9.86 -22.77
C GLU A 355 15.14 -9.43 -24.07
N LYS A 356 14.35 -9.14 -25.10
CA LYS A 356 14.90 -8.66 -26.38
C LYS A 356 15.60 -7.31 -26.18
N GLU A 357 16.74 -7.12 -26.84
CA GLU A 357 17.51 -5.89 -26.79
C GLU A 357 16.68 -4.61 -27.01
N LEU A 358 15.66 -4.72 -27.88
CA LEU A 358 14.74 -3.62 -28.19
C LEU A 358 14.03 -3.03 -26.96
N TYR A 359 13.85 -3.79 -25.90
CA TYR A 359 13.12 -3.36 -24.69
C TYR A 359 14.05 -3.04 -23.52
N LYS A 360 15.36 -3.20 -23.66
CA LYS A 360 16.31 -2.73 -22.66
C LYS A 360 16.25 -1.22 -22.51
N ASN A 361 16.47 -0.72 -21.30
CA ASN A 361 16.35 0.71 -20.97
C ASN A 361 15.01 1.33 -21.40
N SER A 362 13.93 0.58 -21.26
CA SER A 362 12.58 1.07 -21.48
C SER A 362 11.70 0.92 -20.24
N LEU A 363 10.75 1.82 -20.12
CA LEU A 363 9.63 1.76 -19.19
C LEU A 363 8.41 1.32 -19.99
N SER A 364 7.74 0.28 -19.58
CA SER A 364 6.57 -0.26 -20.29
C SER A 364 5.39 -0.48 -19.35
N LEU A 365 4.23 0.03 -19.77
CA LEU A 365 2.92 -0.22 -19.12
C LEU A 365 2.00 -0.92 -20.12
N TYR A 366 1.45 -2.05 -19.73
CA TYR A 366 0.52 -2.87 -20.51
C TYR A 366 -0.75 -3.11 -19.73
N SER A 367 -1.91 -3.07 -20.41
CA SER A 367 -3.19 -3.45 -19.82
C SER A 367 -3.97 -4.43 -20.69
N GLU A 368 -4.70 -5.35 -20.03
CA GLU A 368 -5.41 -6.43 -20.74
C GLU A 368 -6.71 -5.98 -21.41
N VAL A 369 -7.40 -4.97 -20.84
CA VAL A 369 -8.69 -4.49 -21.35
C VAL A 369 -8.68 -2.98 -21.41
N ALA A 370 -8.80 -2.42 -22.61
CA ALA A 370 -8.86 -0.98 -22.82
C ALA A 370 -9.47 -0.60 -24.18
N ASP A 371 -10.03 0.59 -24.28
CA ASP A 371 -10.46 1.22 -25.53
C ASP A 371 -9.48 2.28 -26.00
N VAL A 372 -8.66 2.78 -25.09
CA VAL A 372 -7.71 3.86 -25.31
C VAL A 372 -6.44 3.64 -24.49
N ILE A 373 -5.32 4.15 -24.94
CA ILE A 373 -4.16 4.43 -24.08
C ILE A 373 -4.45 5.73 -23.37
N ASN A 374 -4.38 5.74 -22.04
CA ASN A 374 -4.81 6.85 -21.19
C ASN A 374 -3.87 7.01 -19.99
N TYR A 375 -3.15 8.16 -19.92
CA TYR A 375 -2.28 8.43 -18.81
C TYR A 375 -2.16 9.91 -18.49
N TYR A 376 -1.93 10.22 -17.22
CA TYR A 376 -1.55 11.56 -16.77
C TYR A 376 -0.04 11.59 -16.52
N PHE A 377 0.62 12.55 -17.13
CA PHE A 377 1.99 12.93 -16.82
C PHE A 377 1.95 14.07 -15.80
N ILE A 378 2.68 13.89 -14.70
CA ILE A 378 2.75 14.83 -13.58
C ILE A 378 4.20 15.19 -13.37
N TYR A 379 4.55 16.47 -13.40
CA TYR A 379 5.90 16.95 -13.07
C TYR A 379 5.90 17.68 -11.73
N GLY A 380 6.89 17.43 -10.87
CA GLY A 380 7.08 18.11 -9.60
C GLY A 380 8.45 18.80 -9.53
N ASP A 381 8.57 19.84 -8.71
CA ASP A 381 9.89 20.40 -8.39
C ASP A 381 10.68 19.41 -7.50
N ASN A 382 9.96 18.49 -6.85
CA ASN A 382 10.43 17.34 -6.07
C ASN A 382 9.33 16.26 -6.06
N LEU A 383 9.55 15.13 -5.36
CA LEU A 383 8.58 14.05 -5.30
C LEU A 383 7.29 14.41 -4.52
N ASP A 384 7.35 15.33 -3.56
CA ASP A 384 6.12 15.84 -2.92
C ASP A 384 5.22 16.55 -3.94
N GLY A 385 5.79 17.35 -4.84
CA GLY A 385 5.04 17.97 -5.93
C GLY A 385 4.39 16.96 -6.89
N VAL A 386 5.02 15.80 -7.10
CA VAL A 386 4.44 14.70 -7.88
C VAL A 386 3.23 14.09 -7.15
N ILE A 387 3.35 13.85 -5.84
CA ILE A 387 2.25 13.34 -5.02
C ILE A 387 1.09 14.34 -4.92
N GLN A 388 1.40 15.65 -4.81
CA GLN A 388 0.37 16.71 -4.86
C GLN A 388 -0.42 16.67 -6.17
N GLY A 389 0.29 16.57 -7.31
CA GLY A 389 -0.36 16.45 -8.62
C GLY A 389 -1.21 15.18 -8.74
N TYR A 390 -0.75 14.05 -8.20
CA TYR A 390 -1.55 12.83 -8.13
C TYR A 390 -2.84 13.05 -7.33
N ARG A 391 -2.77 13.65 -6.13
CA ARG A 391 -3.95 13.91 -5.29
C ARG A 391 -4.82 15.02 -5.85
N GLU A 392 -4.28 15.94 -6.62
CA GLU A 392 -5.08 16.92 -7.36
C GLU A 392 -5.97 16.24 -8.41
N ILE A 393 -5.48 15.19 -9.08
CA ILE A 393 -6.24 14.40 -10.06
C ILE A 393 -7.26 13.49 -9.36
N THR A 394 -6.81 12.77 -8.34
CA THR A 394 -7.52 11.61 -7.76
C THR A 394 -8.29 11.93 -6.48
N GLY A 395 -8.24 13.16 -6.01
CA GLY A 395 -8.90 13.62 -4.79
C GLY A 395 -7.99 13.65 -3.56
N LYS A 396 -8.21 14.65 -2.70
CA LYS A 396 -7.46 14.87 -1.47
C LYS A 396 -7.80 13.85 -0.38
N THR A 397 -6.87 13.67 0.55
CA THR A 397 -7.05 12.80 1.72
C THR A 397 -7.73 13.57 2.85
N PRO A 398 -8.91 13.13 3.34
CA PRO A 398 -9.54 13.73 4.52
C PRO A 398 -8.70 13.51 5.78
N MET A 399 -8.89 14.39 6.78
CA MET A 399 -8.30 14.20 8.11
C MET A 399 -8.97 13.01 8.80
N ILE A 400 -8.17 12.02 9.21
CA ILE A 400 -8.64 10.89 9.99
C ILE A 400 -8.76 11.24 11.49
N PRO A 401 -9.50 10.47 12.30
CA PRO A 401 -9.61 10.76 13.72
C PRO A 401 -8.28 10.57 14.43
N LYS A 402 -7.99 11.37 15.46
CA LYS A 402 -6.71 11.35 16.18
C LYS A 402 -6.43 10.02 16.84
N TRP A 403 -7.44 9.34 17.37
CA TRP A 403 -7.30 8.02 17.99
C TRP A 403 -6.74 6.97 17.01
N ALA A 404 -6.97 7.13 15.72
CA ALA A 404 -6.40 6.24 14.71
C ALA A 404 -4.85 6.30 14.65
N MET A 405 -4.22 7.32 15.21
CA MET A 405 -2.76 7.46 15.29
C MET A 405 -2.13 6.71 16.47
N GLY A 406 -2.91 6.32 17.47
CA GLY A 406 -2.46 5.51 18.62
C GLY A 406 -2.36 4.02 18.31
N LEU A 407 -2.17 3.21 19.35
CA LEU A 407 -2.10 1.76 19.22
C LEU A 407 -3.49 1.15 18.98
N TRP A 408 -3.56 0.21 18.03
CA TRP A 408 -4.71 -0.67 17.82
C TRP A 408 -4.33 -2.08 18.20
N GLN A 409 -5.03 -2.65 19.16
CA GLN A 409 -4.90 -4.06 19.49
C GLN A 409 -5.96 -4.87 18.77
N CYS A 410 -5.52 -5.85 18.05
CA CYS A 410 -6.36 -6.81 17.35
C CYS A 410 -5.85 -8.24 17.56
N ARG A 411 -6.70 -9.19 17.34
CA ARG A 411 -6.40 -10.63 17.36
C ARG A 411 -7.33 -11.31 16.34
N GLU A 412 -6.87 -12.31 15.65
CA GLU A 412 -7.75 -13.28 14.99
C GLU A 412 -7.93 -14.45 15.97
N ARG A 413 -8.97 -14.43 16.84
CA ARG A 413 -9.94 -13.36 17.14
C ARG A 413 -10.34 -13.40 18.60
N TYR A 414 -10.95 -12.35 19.10
CA TYR A 414 -11.65 -12.40 20.38
C TYR A 414 -12.96 -13.17 20.19
N LYS A 415 -13.15 -14.24 20.96
CA LYS A 415 -14.26 -15.18 20.74
C LYS A 415 -15.54 -14.78 21.45
N THR A 416 -15.42 -13.97 22.51
CA THR A 416 -16.53 -13.51 23.35
C THR A 416 -16.39 -12.04 23.72
N GLN A 417 -17.51 -11.42 24.08
CA GLN A 417 -17.56 -10.06 24.62
C GLN A 417 -16.60 -9.90 25.82
N GLU A 418 -16.64 -10.84 26.78
CA GLU A 418 -15.80 -10.78 27.97
C GLU A 418 -14.32 -10.94 27.65
N GLU A 419 -13.95 -11.80 26.71
CA GLU A 419 -12.54 -11.92 26.27
C GLU A 419 -12.03 -10.57 25.73
N LEU A 420 -12.81 -9.90 24.87
CA LEU A 420 -12.45 -8.60 24.31
C LEU A 420 -12.30 -7.53 25.40
N LEU A 421 -13.30 -7.42 26.30
CA LEU A 421 -13.30 -6.45 27.40
C LEU A 421 -12.14 -6.70 28.39
N SER A 422 -11.88 -7.98 28.72
CA SER A 422 -10.81 -8.36 29.65
C SER A 422 -9.43 -7.92 29.14
N VAL A 423 -9.19 -7.99 27.84
CA VAL A 423 -7.94 -7.51 27.25
C VAL A 423 -7.79 -6.00 27.42
N VAL A 424 -8.82 -5.20 27.13
CA VAL A 424 -8.75 -3.73 27.28
C VAL A 424 -8.61 -3.33 28.76
N ARG A 425 -9.34 -4.00 29.65
CA ARG A 425 -9.19 -3.79 31.11
C ARG A 425 -7.75 -4.08 31.56
N GLU A 426 -7.11 -5.11 31.00
CA GLU A 426 -5.73 -5.47 31.33
C GLU A 426 -4.73 -4.44 30.79
N PHE A 427 -4.91 -3.89 29.58
CA PHE A 427 -4.13 -2.75 29.09
C PHE A 427 -4.22 -1.55 30.06
N ARG A 428 -5.43 -1.19 30.50
CA ARG A 428 -5.63 -0.08 31.45
C ARG A 428 -5.01 -0.37 32.82
N ARG A 429 -5.19 -1.59 33.35
CA ARG A 429 -4.60 -2.01 34.62
C ARG A 429 -3.08 -1.91 34.62
N ARG A 430 -2.44 -2.30 33.51
CA ARG A 430 -0.98 -2.24 33.34
C ARG A 430 -0.47 -0.86 32.92
N LYS A 431 -1.35 0.09 32.68
CA LYS A 431 -1.01 1.41 32.15
C LYS A 431 -0.25 1.32 30.82
N ILE A 432 -0.67 0.42 29.95
CA ILE A 432 -0.22 0.32 28.56
C ILE A 432 -1.15 1.19 27.72
N PRO A 433 -0.64 2.18 26.98
CA PRO A 433 -1.46 2.99 26.10
C PRO A 433 -2.25 2.17 25.06
N LEU A 434 -3.49 2.56 24.80
CA LEU A 434 -4.35 1.92 23.79
C LEU A 434 -5.46 2.87 23.36
N ASP A 435 -5.66 3.07 22.06
CA ASP A 435 -6.78 3.85 21.53
C ASP A 435 -7.92 3.03 20.96
N ASN A 436 -7.61 1.88 20.35
CA ASN A 436 -8.58 1.10 19.61
C ASN A 436 -8.43 -0.40 19.85
N ILE A 437 -9.56 -1.07 20.12
CA ILE A 437 -9.68 -2.52 20.06
C ILE A 437 -10.41 -2.92 18.78
N VAL A 438 -10.02 -4.02 18.16
CA VAL A 438 -10.63 -4.44 16.90
C VAL A 438 -11.37 -5.76 17.10
N GLN A 439 -12.69 -5.75 16.84
CA GLN A 439 -13.49 -6.96 16.74
C GLN A 439 -13.34 -7.54 15.34
N ASP A 440 -12.68 -8.67 15.27
CA ASP A 440 -12.49 -9.40 14.02
C ASP A 440 -13.72 -10.23 13.64
N TRP A 441 -13.68 -10.90 12.48
CA TRP A 441 -14.76 -11.71 11.94
C TRP A 441 -15.24 -12.80 12.90
N PHE A 442 -16.40 -13.45 12.59
CA PHE A 442 -17.01 -14.52 13.36
C PHE A 442 -17.60 -14.08 14.73
N TYR A 443 -18.13 -12.86 14.80
CA TYR A 443 -18.97 -12.43 15.94
C TYR A 443 -20.43 -12.87 15.81
N TRP A 444 -20.84 -13.35 14.63
CA TRP A 444 -22.16 -13.90 14.29
C TRP A 444 -22.28 -15.37 14.66
N GLU A 445 -23.52 -15.92 14.64
CA GLU A 445 -23.76 -17.37 14.70
C GLU A 445 -23.09 -18.07 13.49
N GLU A 446 -22.56 -19.28 13.68
CA GLU A 446 -21.67 -19.96 12.71
C GLU A 446 -22.17 -19.95 11.27
N ASN A 447 -23.47 -20.09 11.05
CA ASN A 447 -24.09 -20.13 9.71
C ASN A 447 -24.63 -18.76 9.22
N LYS A 448 -24.26 -17.63 9.88
CA LYS A 448 -24.84 -16.31 9.59
C LYS A 448 -23.84 -15.26 9.14
N TRP A 449 -22.76 -15.64 8.46
CA TRP A 449 -21.85 -14.64 7.91
C TRP A 449 -22.57 -13.63 7.00
N GLY A 450 -22.38 -12.34 7.26
CA GLY A 450 -23.02 -11.25 6.54
C GLY A 450 -24.36 -10.79 7.10
N SER A 451 -24.85 -11.40 8.19
CA SER A 451 -26.04 -10.90 8.91
C SER A 451 -25.79 -9.58 9.66
N HIS A 452 -24.52 -9.30 9.98
CA HIS A 452 -24.08 -8.20 10.86
C HIS A 452 -24.70 -8.28 12.27
N GLU A 453 -25.19 -9.45 12.67
CA GLU A 453 -25.79 -9.71 13.99
C GLU A 453 -24.81 -10.45 14.89
N PHE A 454 -24.82 -10.14 16.16
CA PHE A 454 -24.00 -10.82 17.14
C PHE A 454 -24.64 -12.12 17.64
N ASP A 455 -23.83 -13.15 17.82
CA ASP A 455 -24.25 -14.36 18.54
C ASP A 455 -24.47 -14.01 20.01
N SER A 456 -25.72 -14.04 20.43
CA SER A 456 -26.12 -13.63 21.79
C SER A 456 -25.54 -14.49 22.92
N THR A 457 -25.09 -15.72 22.62
CA THR A 457 -24.42 -16.58 23.60
C THR A 457 -23.00 -16.13 23.90
N ARG A 458 -22.32 -15.58 22.91
CA ARG A 458 -20.95 -15.09 22.99
C ARG A 458 -20.85 -13.59 23.24
N TYR A 459 -21.81 -12.84 22.76
CA TYR A 459 -21.91 -11.39 22.87
C TYR A 459 -23.31 -11.01 23.37
N PRO A 460 -23.60 -11.19 24.69
CA PRO A 460 -24.94 -11.02 25.23
C PRO A 460 -25.42 -9.56 25.21
N ASP A 461 -24.55 -8.57 25.25
CA ASP A 461 -24.86 -7.16 25.22
C ASP A 461 -23.82 -6.36 24.41
N PRO A 462 -23.85 -6.40 23.06
CA PRO A 462 -22.90 -5.67 22.25
C PRO A 462 -22.96 -4.15 22.46
N GLU A 463 -24.12 -3.59 22.72
CA GLU A 463 -24.26 -2.15 23.01
C GLU A 463 -23.66 -1.79 24.38
N GLY A 464 -23.83 -2.65 25.38
CA GLY A 464 -23.18 -2.50 26.68
C GLY A 464 -21.67 -2.61 26.57
N MET A 465 -21.17 -3.54 25.76
CA MET A 465 -19.74 -3.66 25.45
C MET A 465 -19.18 -2.35 24.89
N VAL A 466 -19.83 -1.78 23.88
CA VAL A 466 -19.39 -0.52 23.26
C VAL A 466 -19.46 0.64 24.27
N ARG A 467 -20.53 0.70 25.10
CA ARG A 467 -20.65 1.74 26.14
C ARG A 467 -19.53 1.64 27.18
N GLU A 468 -19.15 0.43 27.63
CA GLU A 468 -18.04 0.24 28.57
C GLU A 468 -16.72 0.67 27.95
N LEU A 469 -16.46 0.24 26.70
CA LEU A 469 -15.26 0.65 25.97
C LEU A 469 -15.12 2.17 25.88
N HIS A 470 -16.19 2.86 25.49
CA HIS A 470 -16.16 4.31 25.32
C HIS A 470 -16.09 5.08 26.64
N ASN A 471 -16.98 4.76 27.59
CA ASN A 471 -17.23 5.61 28.75
C ASN A 471 -16.35 5.28 29.97
N GLU A 472 -15.97 4.00 30.14
CA GLU A 472 -15.18 3.54 31.28
C GLU A 472 -13.73 3.29 30.88
N LEU A 473 -13.51 2.67 29.72
CA LEU A 473 -12.18 2.29 29.26
C LEU A 473 -11.56 3.29 28.29
N ASN A 474 -12.29 4.32 27.84
CA ASN A 474 -11.84 5.34 26.90
C ASN A 474 -11.11 4.72 25.68
N THR A 475 -11.74 3.74 25.07
CA THR A 475 -11.19 2.96 23.95
C THR A 475 -12.22 2.93 22.83
N HIS A 476 -11.79 3.26 21.62
CA HIS A 476 -12.60 3.09 20.41
C HIS A 476 -12.66 1.64 19.96
N ILE A 477 -13.67 1.31 19.16
CA ILE A 477 -13.83 -0.03 18.61
C ILE A 477 -14.06 0.00 17.11
N MET A 478 -13.18 -0.72 16.39
CA MET A 478 -13.34 -1.04 14.98
C MET A 478 -13.91 -2.45 14.84
N ILE A 479 -14.72 -2.71 13.80
CA ILE A 479 -15.29 -4.03 13.55
C ILE A 479 -15.03 -4.49 12.12
N SER A 480 -14.73 -5.77 11.96
CA SER A 480 -14.53 -6.42 10.65
C SER A 480 -15.87 -6.60 9.94
N VAL A 481 -15.95 -6.10 8.71
CA VAL A 481 -17.13 -6.18 7.83
C VAL A 481 -16.68 -6.65 6.46
N TRP A 482 -16.85 -7.94 6.18
CA TRP A 482 -16.56 -8.50 4.88
C TRP A 482 -17.72 -8.24 3.90
N PRO A 483 -17.42 -8.03 2.61
CA PRO A 483 -18.48 -7.93 1.58
C PRO A 483 -19.05 -9.31 1.19
N LYS A 484 -19.09 -10.26 2.13
CA LYS A 484 -19.41 -11.68 1.97
C LYS A 484 -20.70 -12.04 2.71
N PHE A 485 -21.55 -12.85 2.05
CA PHE A 485 -22.84 -13.26 2.56
C PHE A 485 -23.05 -14.77 2.42
N TYR A 486 -23.50 -15.45 3.49
CA TYR A 486 -23.96 -16.83 3.43
C TYR A 486 -25.36 -16.92 2.84
N VAL A 487 -25.55 -17.95 2.00
CA VAL A 487 -26.86 -18.28 1.45
C VAL A 487 -27.83 -18.57 2.59
N GLY A 488 -28.96 -17.88 2.59
CA GLY A 488 -30.01 -18.05 3.58
C GLY A 488 -30.13 -16.93 4.63
N THR A 489 -29.10 -16.08 4.78
CA THR A 489 -29.23 -14.87 5.62
C THR A 489 -30.21 -13.88 5.00
N GLU A 490 -30.88 -13.05 5.83
CA GLU A 490 -31.83 -12.06 5.32
C GLU A 490 -31.11 -11.04 4.42
N HIS A 491 -29.92 -10.59 4.80
CA HIS A 491 -29.11 -9.68 3.98
C HIS A 491 -28.75 -10.28 2.62
N TYR A 492 -28.42 -11.59 2.54
CA TYR A 492 -28.24 -12.29 1.27
C TYR A 492 -29.50 -12.22 0.40
N LYS A 493 -30.70 -12.47 1.00
CA LYS A 493 -31.97 -12.46 0.27
C LYS A 493 -32.25 -11.07 -0.31
N GLU A 494 -32.05 -10.01 0.47
CA GLU A 494 -32.23 -8.60 0.01
C GLU A 494 -31.36 -8.30 -1.22
N PHE A 495 -30.05 -8.69 -1.19
CA PHE A 495 -29.18 -8.50 -2.34
C PHE A 495 -29.56 -9.37 -3.53
N LYS A 496 -29.96 -10.63 -3.30
CA LYS A 496 -30.35 -11.58 -4.33
C LYS A 496 -31.57 -11.12 -5.10
N GLU A 497 -32.60 -10.62 -4.42
CA GLU A 497 -33.83 -10.09 -5.01
C GLU A 497 -33.56 -8.92 -5.98
N LYS A 498 -32.49 -8.16 -5.73
CA LYS A 498 -32.07 -7.03 -6.57
C LYS A 498 -31.08 -7.43 -7.67
N GLY A 499 -30.61 -8.70 -7.69
CA GLY A 499 -29.60 -9.14 -8.63
C GLY A 499 -28.20 -8.55 -8.39
N TRP A 500 -27.85 -8.23 -7.15
CA TRP A 500 -26.61 -7.55 -6.78
C TRP A 500 -25.55 -8.48 -6.15
N LEU A 501 -25.63 -9.79 -6.44
CA LEU A 501 -24.68 -10.81 -5.96
C LEU A 501 -23.98 -11.50 -7.12
N TYR A 502 -22.75 -11.93 -6.89
CA TYR A 502 -22.01 -12.78 -7.84
C TYR A 502 -22.46 -14.24 -7.74
N MET A 503 -23.45 -14.65 -8.52
CA MET A 503 -24.19 -15.90 -8.36
C MET A 503 -23.38 -17.15 -8.74
N ARG A 504 -22.31 -17.04 -9.53
CA ARG A 504 -21.49 -18.21 -9.93
C ARG A 504 -20.93 -18.98 -8.73
N ASN A 505 -20.61 -18.30 -7.62
CA ASN A 505 -20.15 -18.95 -6.38
C ASN A 505 -21.23 -19.85 -5.78
N VAL A 506 -22.49 -19.39 -5.81
CA VAL A 506 -23.64 -20.14 -5.33
C VAL A 506 -23.94 -21.34 -6.25
N GLU A 507 -23.91 -21.14 -7.57
CA GLU A 507 -24.10 -22.18 -8.60
C GLU A 507 -23.04 -23.27 -8.53
N LYS A 508 -21.77 -22.88 -8.32
CA LYS A 508 -20.66 -23.82 -8.09
C LYS A 508 -20.71 -24.48 -6.72
N ARG A 509 -21.65 -24.07 -5.85
CA ARG A 509 -21.80 -24.58 -4.47
C ARG A 509 -20.50 -24.47 -3.68
N GLN A 510 -19.77 -23.37 -3.89
CA GLN A 510 -18.48 -23.15 -3.24
C GLN A 510 -18.67 -23.02 -1.74
N ARG A 511 -18.07 -23.93 -1.00
CA ARG A 511 -18.04 -23.92 0.46
C ARG A 511 -16.77 -23.21 0.96
N ASP A 512 -16.89 -22.52 2.07
CA ASP A 512 -15.76 -21.96 2.78
C ASP A 512 -15.18 -22.93 3.83
N TRP A 513 -14.35 -22.41 4.71
CA TRP A 513 -13.61 -23.19 5.73
C TRP A 513 -14.26 -23.17 7.12
N VAL A 514 -15.41 -22.53 7.30
CA VAL A 514 -16.06 -22.40 8.61
C VAL A 514 -16.93 -23.60 8.88
N GLY A 515 -16.75 -24.26 10.04
CA GLY A 515 -17.52 -25.45 10.43
C GLY A 515 -17.56 -26.52 9.32
N PRO A 516 -18.76 -26.97 8.90
CA PRO A 516 -18.90 -27.95 7.81
C PRO A 516 -18.67 -27.32 6.41
N GLY A 517 -18.39 -26.04 6.33
CA GLY A 517 -18.32 -25.24 5.12
C GLY A 517 -19.70 -24.75 4.66
N TYR A 518 -19.81 -23.45 4.46
CA TYR A 518 -21.05 -22.79 4.04
C TYR A 518 -20.91 -22.18 2.64
N ILE A 519 -22.01 -22.19 1.86
CA ILE A 519 -22.07 -21.59 0.53
C ILE A 519 -22.19 -20.07 0.72
N SER A 520 -21.30 -19.34 0.06
CA SER A 520 -21.23 -17.89 0.19
C SER A 520 -20.97 -17.20 -1.13
N THR A 521 -21.21 -15.90 -1.16
CA THR A 521 -20.85 -15.04 -2.27
C THR A 521 -20.61 -13.61 -1.79
N PHE A 522 -20.16 -12.75 -2.71
CA PHE A 522 -19.90 -11.33 -2.49
C PHE A 522 -20.95 -10.50 -3.22
N TYR A 523 -21.20 -9.28 -2.69
CA TYR A 523 -22.07 -8.33 -3.40
C TYR A 523 -21.30 -7.56 -4.47
N ASP A 524 -22.01 -6.97 -5.42
CA ASP A 524 -21.46 -6.17 -6.51
C ASP A 524 -21.40 -4.67 -6.15
N PRO A 525 -20.27 -4.11 -5.74
CA PRO A 525 -20.15 -2.69 -5.34
C PRO A 525 -20.17 -1.73 -6.54
N TYR A 526 -20.19 -2.22 -7.77
CA TYR A 526 -20.30 -1.36 -8.95
C TYR A 526 -21.72 -0.83 -9.13
N SER A 527 -22.73 -1.46 -8.55
CA SER A 527 -24.08 -0.93 -8.41
C SER A 527 -24.16 0.08 -7.25
N GLU A 528 -24.64 1.30 -7.53
CA GLU A 528 -24.90 2.29 -6.48
C GLU A 528 -25.95 1.78 -5.47
N GLY A 529 -27.00 1.14 -5.97
CA GLY A 529 -28.04 0.56 -5.12
C GLY A 529 -27.48 -0.51 -4.17
N ALA A 530 -26.55 -1.34 -4.65
CA ALA A 530 -25.90 -2.35 -3.83
C ALA A 530 -25.02 -1.73 -2.73
N ARG A 531 -24.24 -0.68 -3.04
CA ARG A 531 -23.48 0.07 -2.04
C ARG A 531 -24.37 0.71 -0.96
N ASN A 532 -25.50 1.28 -1.38
CA ASN A 532 -26.46 1.90 -0.47
C ASN A 532 -27.10 0.84 0.45
N LEU A 533 -27.44 -0.33 -0.07
CA LEU A 533 -27.96 -1.45 0.72
C LEU A 533 -26.92 -1.96 1.71
N PHE A 534 -25.67 -2.15 1.28
CA PHE A 534 -24.59 -2.59 2.15
C PHE A 534 -24.38 -1.65 3.34
N TRP A 535 -24.34 -0.33 3.09
CA TRP A 535 -24.28 0.65 4.16
C TRP A 535 -25.53 0.64 5.05
N LYS A 536 -26.74 0.50 4.48
CA LYS A 536 -27.96 0.40 5.28
C LYS A 536 -27.85 -0.71 6.32
N GLN A 537 -27.41 -1.90 5.90
CA GLN A 537 -27.25 -3.06 6.78
C GLN A 537 -26.19 -2.81 7.86
N ILE A 538 -25.03 -2.24 7.52
CA ILE A 538 -24.00 -1.83 8.47
C ILE A 538 -24.54 -0.78 9.47
N ASN A 539 -25.25 0.21 8.97
CA ASN A 539 -25.82 1.30 9.79
C ASN A 539 -26.84 0.77 10.81
N GLU A 540 -27.75 -0.08 10.37
CA GLU A 540 -28.83 -0.61 11.22
C GLU A 540 -28.33 -1.58 12.30
N HIS A 541 -27.30 -2.40 12.00
CA HIS A 541 -26.86 -3.48 12.85
C HIS A 541 -25.59 -3.20 13.67
N LEU A 542 -24.72 -2.30 13.19
CA LEU A 542 -23.41 -2.04 13.79
C LEU A 542 -23.24 -0.56 14.17
N PHE A 543 -23.41 0.37 13.23
CA PHE A 543 -23.19 1.78 13.48
C PHE A 543 -24.14 2.34 14.53
N SER A 544 -25.41 1.92 14.52
CA SER A 544 -26.41 2.28 15.54
C SER A 544 -26.04 1.83 16.97
N LYS A 545 -25.17 0.81 17.09
CA LYS A 545 -24.67 0.32 18.39
C LYS A 545 -23.42 1.07 18.88
N GLY A 546 -22.89 2.00 18.06
CA GLY A 546 -21.76 2.87 18.42
C GLY A 546 -20.39 2.42 17.94
N PHE A 547 -20.27 1.47 17.02
CA PHE A 547 -18.98 1.13 16.42
C PHE A 547 -18.40 2.33 15.66
N ASP A 548 -17.09 2.57 15.84
CA ASP A 548 -16.41 3.80 15.40
C ASP A 548 -15.84 3.73 13.98
N ALA A 549 -15.43 2.53 13.53
CA ALA A 549 -14.70 2.35 12.28
C ALA A 549 -14.91 0.96 11.68
N TRP A 550 -14.57 0.84 10.39
CA TRP A 550 -14.85 -0.33 9.57
C TRP A 550 -13.58 -0.98 9.07
N TRP A 551 -13.41 -2.27 9.34
CA TRP A 551 -12.40 -3.08 8.71
C TRP A 551 -13.04 -3.86 7.55
N LEU A 552 -12.88 -3.33 6.32
CA LEU A 552 -13.36 -3.92 5.09
C LEU A 552 -12.32 -4.93 4.59
N ASP A 553 -12.37 -6.13 5.12
CA ASP A 553 -11.45 -7.21 4.75
C ASP A 553 -11.86 -7.89 3.45
N CYS A 554 -10.94 -8.61 2.82
CA CYS A 554 -11.16 -9.41 1.61
C CYS A 554 -11.65 -8.62 0.38
N THR A 555 -11.17 -7.40 0.20
CA THR A 555 -11.61 -6.45 -0.83
C THR A 555 -10.78 -6.44 -2.11
N GLU A 556 -9.88 -7.37 -2.33
CA GLU A 556 -9.13 -7.60 -3.59
C GLU A 556 -9.94 -8.25 -4.74
N PRO A 557 -11.16 -8.75 -4.71
CA PRO A 557 -11.87 -9.58 -3.74
C PRO A 557 -11.43 -11.06 -3.84
N ASP A 558 -11.04 -11.63 -2.72
CA ASP A 558 -10.64 -13.03 -2.62
C ASP A 558 -11.86 -13.90 -2.26
N ILE A 559 -12.66 -14.22 -3.26
CA ILE A 559 -13.87 -15.04 -3.09
C ILE A 559 -13.51 -16.46 -2.69
N GLN A 560 -12.43 -16.99 -3.25
CA GLN A 560 -11.77 -18.22 -2.88
C GLN A 560 -10.29 -18.12 -3.22
N SER A 561 -9.44 -18.35 -2.24
CA SER A 561 -7.99 -18.32 -2.42
C SER A 561 -7.51 -19.45 -3.35
N ASN A 562 -6.41 -19.20 -4.03
CA ASN A 562 -5.73 -20.15 -4.92
C ASN A 562 -6.55 -20.64 -6.13
N LEU A 563 -7.45 -19.82 -6.63
CA LEU A 563 -8.03 -19.98 -7.96
C LEU A 563 -7.12 -19.40 -9.04
N SER A 564 -7.16 -19.98 -10.23
CA SER A 564 -6.56 -19.34 -11.40
C SER A 564 -7.19 -17.96 -11.66
N ARG A 565 -6.44 -17.06 -12.30
CA ARG A 565 -6.96 -15.73 -12.63
C ARG A 565 -8.24 -15.76 -13.45
N ASN A 566 -8.35 -16.72 -14.37
CA ASN A 566 -9.55 -16.87 -15.19
C ASN A 566 -10.77 -17.23 -14.35
N GLU A 567 -10.66 -18.24 -13.48
CA GLU A 567 -11.78 -18.64 -12.62
C GLU A 567 -12.11 -17.53 -11.60
N THR A 568 -11.11 -16.83 -11.05
CA THR A 568 -11.34 -15.65 -10.17
C THR A 568 -12.20 -14.58 -10.86
N ARG A 569 -11.92 -14.26 -12.13
CA ARG A 569 -12.73 -13.33 -12.93
C ARG A 569 -14.14 -13.82 -13.15
N LEU A 570 -14.26 -15.08 -13.53
CA LEU A 570 -15.58 -15.69 -13.77
C LEU A 570 -16.46 -15.68 -12.51
N ARG A 571 -15.86 -15.76 -11.32
CA ARG A 571 -16.57 -15.69 -10.04
C ARG A 571 -17.19 -14.31 -9.76
N MET A 572 -16.71 -13.26 -10.42
CA MET A 572 -17.19 -11.88 -10.30
C MET A 572 -17.91 -11.37 -11.56
N HIS A 573 -18.20 -12.21 -12.51
CA HIS A 573 -18.74 -11.79 -13.81
C HIS A 573 -20.24 -12.11 -13.94
N PRO A 574 -21.03 -11.19 -14.54
CA PRO A 574 -20.66 -9.79 -14.85
C PRO A 574 -20.72 -8.89 -13.61
N THR A 575 -20.08 -7.72 -13.68
CA THR A 575 -20.33 -6.62 -12.75
C THR A 575 -21.40 -5.69 -13.31
N ALA A 576 -21.97 -4.83 -12.49
CA ALA A 576 -22.97 -3.83 -12.93
C ALA A 576 -22.42 -2.84 -13.97
N MET A 577 -21.10 -2.70 -14.10
CA MET A 577 -20.45 -1.79 -15.05
C MET A 577 -19.88 -2.49 -16.28
N GLY A 578 -19.79 -3.83 -16.28
CA GLY A 578 -19.23 -4.60 -17.40
C GLY A 578 -18.47 -5.84 -16.97
N THR A 579 -17.43 -6.21 -17.72
CA THR A 579 -16.67 -7.45 -17.43
C THR A 579 -15.80 -7.34 -16.18
N ALA A 580 -15.67 -8.44 -15.45
CA ALA A 580 -14.74 -8.52 -14.33
C ALA A 580 -13.27 -8.32 -14.78
N ALA A 581 -12.94 -8.66 -16.01
CA ALA A 581 -11.62 -8.40 -16.56
C ALA A 581 -11.27 -6.90 -16.59
N ARG A 582 -12.27 -6.05 -16.85
CA ARG A 582 -12.10 -4.59 -16.88
C ARG A 582 -12.08 -3.97 -15.48
N TYR A 583 -12.84 -4.49 -14.50
CA TYR A 583 -13.12 -3.75 -13.28
C TYR A 583 -12.61 -4.38 -11.98
N ARG A 584 -12.25 -5.66 -11.94
CA ARG A 584 -11.93 -6.38 -10.71
C ARG A 584 -10.95 -5.65 -9.77
N ASN A 585 -9.89 -5.05 -10.31
CA ASN A 585 -8.89 -4.36 -9.49
C ASN A 585 -9.44 -3.16 -8.71
N THR A 586 -10.61 -2.63 -9.10
CA THR A 586 -11.24 -1.45 -8.49
C THR A 586 -12.31 -1.79 -7.45
N TYR A 587 -12.47 -3.06 -7.07
CA TYR A 587 -13.49 -3.51 -6.13
C TYR A 587 -13.41 -2.76 -4.80
N SER A 588 -12.22 -2.71 -4.21
CA SER A 588 -11.95 -2.02 -2.94
C SER A 588 -12.28 -0.53 -3.00
N LEU A 589 -11.94 0.14 -4.10
CA LEU A 589 -12.27 1.56 -4.34
C LEU A 589 -13.79 1.80 -4.28
N MET A 590 -14.57 0.95 -4.97
CA MET A 590 -16.02 1.07 -5.03
C MET A 590 -16.71 0.68 -3.71
N ASN A 591 -16.19 -0.33 -3.03
CA ASN A 591 -16.66 -0.73 -1.71
C ASN A 591 -16.43 0.39 -0.67
N SER A 592 -15.22 0.93 -0.61
CA SER A 592 -14.88 2.04 0.29
C SER A 592 -15.67 3.31 -0.02
N LYS A 593 -15.89 3.62 -1.32
CA LYS A 593 -16.77 4.72 -1.76
C LYS A 593 -18.16 4.58 -1.14
N GLY A 594 -18.75 3.38 -1.22
CA GLY A 594 -20.08 3.13 -0.69
C GLY A 594 -20.21 3.39 0.80
N VAL A 595 -19.26 2.89 1.59
CA VAL A 595 -19.24 3.09 3.04
C VAL A 595 -19.00 4.55 3.39
N TYR A 596 -17.96 5.18 2.82
CA TYR A 596 -17.60 6.57 3.12
C TYR A 596 -18.72 7.55 2.79
N GLU A 597 -19.23 7.55 1.54
CA GLU A 597 -20.22 8.51 1.10
C GLU A 597 -21.54 8.37 1.85
N ASN A 598 -21.97 7.14 2.14
CA ASN A 598 -23.21 6.91 2.86
C ASN A 598 -23.11 7.23 4.35
N GLN A 599 -21.98 6.92 5.02
CA GLN A 599 -21.77 7.37 6.40
C GLN A 599 -21.71 8.90 6.48
N ARG A 600 -21.07 9.58 5.53
CA ARG A 600 -21.06 11.05 5.44
C ARG A 600 -22.47 11.65 5.28
N LYS A 601 -23.36 10.97 4.56
CA LYS A 601 -24.78 11.39 4.39
C LYS A 601 -25.63 11.12 5.63
N THR A 602 -25.29 10.09 6.40
CA THR A 602 -25.91 9.82 7.69
C THR A 602 -25.58 11.00 8.61
N LYS A 603 -26.50 11.58 9.35
CA LYS A 603 -26.33 12.82 10.15
C LYS A 603 -25.23 12.70 11.23
N CYS A 604 -24.15 12.03 10.92
CA CYS A 604 -22.99 11.78 11.77
C CYS A 604 -21.99 12.92 11.63
N ARG A 605 -21.54 13.46 12.75
CA ARG A 605 -20.43 14.43 12.82
C ARG A 605 -19.06 13.76 12.92
N GLN A 606 -19.03 12.44 13.15
CA GLN A 606 -17.83 11.67 13.36
C GLN A 606 -17.08 11.42 12.04
N ARG A 607 -15.75 11.55 12.06
CA ARG A 607 -14.90 11.23 10.91
C ARG A 607 -15.03 9.75 10.57
N VAL A 608 -15.29 9.45 9.31
CA VAL A 608 -15.23 8.09 8.78
C VAL A 608 -13.80 7.60 8.84
N PHE A 609 -13.61 6.34 9.23
CA PHE A 609 -12.32 5.69 9.15
C PHE A 609 -12.49 4.23 8.69
N ILE A 610 -11.75 3.86 7.66
CA ILE A 610 -11.85 2.56 6.99
C ILE A 610 -10.46 1.94 6.92
N LEU A 611 -10.32 0.70 7.39
CA LEU A 611 -9.18 -0.17 7.10
C LEU A 611 -9.61 -1.15 6.01
N THR A 612 -8.84 -1.28 4.93
CA THR A 612 -9.16 -2.17 3.81
C THR A 612 -7.92 -2.92 3.31
N ARG A 613 -8.07 -4.23 2.95
CA ARG A 613 -6.93 -5.07 2.54
C ARG A 613 -6.36 -4.70 1.18
N SER A 614 -7.13 -4.03 0.35
CA SER A 614 -6.75 -3.64 -0.99
C SER A 614 -6.99 -2.16 -1.22
N ALA A 615 -6.28 -1.57 -2.19
CA ALA A 615 -6.46 -0.18 -2.57
C ALA A 615 -6.28 0.01 -4.08
N PHE A 616 -6.84 1.11 -4.61
CA PHE A 616 -6.70 1.53 -6.00
C PHE A 616 -6.56 3.06 -6.07
N PRO A 617 -6.00 3.66 -7.16
CA PRO A 617 -5.83 5.11 -7.22
C PRO A 617 -7.09 5.89 -6.88
N GLY A 618 -6.94 6.91 -6.04
CA GLY A 618 -8.04 7.74 -5.57
C GLY A 618 -8.74 7.22 -4.32
N GLN A 619 -8.38 6.06 -3.80
CA GLN A 619 -9.03 5.51 -2.60
C GLN A 619 -8.77 6.33 -1.34
N GLN A 620 -7.65 7.08 -1.27
CA GLN A 620 -7.34 7.98 -0.16
C GLN A 620 -8.45 9.02 0.13
N ARG A 621 -9.22 9.41 -0.88
CA ARG A 621 -10.33 10.38 -0.71
C ARG A 621 -11.50 9.84 0.12
N TYR A 622 -11.53 8.54 0.37
CA TYR A 622 -12.56 7.87 1.16
C TYR A 622 -12.10 7.53 2.59
N SER A 623 -11.12 8.28 3.11
CA SER A 623 -10.60 8.12 4.49
C SER A 623 -10.13 6.71 4.80
N THR A 624 -9.43 6.10 3.85
CA THR A 624 -8.97 4.72 3.94
C THR A 624 -7.54 4.60 4.40
N ALA A 625 -7.28 3.53 5.14
CA ALA A 625 -5.97 2.97 5.41
C ALA A 625 -5.88 1.55 4.83
N THR A 626 -4.66 1.08 4.57
CA THR A 626 -4.42 -0.28 4.07
C THR A 626 -3.35 -0.95 4.93
N TRP A 627 -3.42 -2.27 5.04
CA TRP A 627 -2.37 -3.05 5.70
C TRP A 627 -1.73 -4.04 4.74
N SER A 628 -0.64 -4.63 5.17
CA SER A 628 0.18 -5.52 4.35
C SER A 628 -0.46 -6.87 3.99
N GLY A 629 -1.68 -7.15 4.45
CA GLY A 629 -2.35 -8.45 4.26
C GLY A 629 -1.82 -9.52 5.20
N ASP A 630 -2.14 -10.79 4.91
CA ASP A 630 -1.85 -11.95 5.76
C ASP A 630 -0.39 -12.40 5.62
N VAL A 631 0.55 -11.57 6.03
CA VAL A 631 1.99 -11.85 5.94
C VAL A 631 2.43 -12.94 6.91
N ALA A 632 3.52 -13.64 6.60
CA ALA A 632 4.07 -14.64 7.50
C ALA A 632 4.92 -14.00 8.62
N GLY A 633 4.91 -14.60 9.81
CA GLY A 633 5.72 -14.19 10.95
C GLY A 633 7.17 -14.65 10.78
N ARG A 634 7.92 -14.03 9.87
CA ARG A 634 9.31 -14.34 9.56
C ARG A 634 10.16 -13.07 9.38
N TRP A 635 11.47 -13.19 9.57
CA TRP A 635 12.42 -12.08 9.41
C TRP A 635 12.44 -11.53 7.99
N TYR A 636 12.35 -12.41 6.97
CA TYR A 636 12.25 -11.99 5.58
C TYR A 636 11.01 -11.11 5.34
N ASP A 637 9.86 -11.53 5.89
CA ASP A 637 8.61 -10.79 5.75
C ASP A 637 8.66 -9.46 6.48
N LEU A 638 9.25 -9.39 7.66
CA LEU A 638 9.49 -8.12 8.36
C LEU A 638 10.31 -7.15 7.48
N LYS A 639 11.40 -7.64 6.87
CA LYS A 639 12.24 -6.82 5.99
C LYS A 639 11.47 -6.33 4.77
N ALA A 640 10.75 -7.23 4.09
CA ALA A 640 9.98 -6.91 2.89
C ALA A 640 8.81 -5.92 3.15
N GLN A 641 8.31 -5.83 4.39
CA GLN A 641 7.29 -4.86 4.78
C GLN A 641 7.76 -3.41 4.62
N ILE A 642 9.05 -3.13 4.83
CA ILE A 642 9.56 -1.76 4.85
C ILE A 642 9.49 -1.18 3.43
N SER A 643 10.14 -1.82 2.46
CA SER A 643 10.12 -1.38 1.05
C SER A 643 8.70 -1.38 0.46
N ALA A 644 7.86 -2.35 0.84
CA ALA A 644 6.46 -2.43 0.41
C ALA A 644 5.64 -1.23 0.92
N GLY A 645 5.78 -0.85 2.19
CA GLY A 645 5.12 0.31 2.78
C GLY A 645 5.60 1.63 2.16
N LEU A 646 6.91 1.75 1.87
CA LEU A 646 7.48 2.93 1.20
C LEU A 646 6.91 3.11 -0.22
N ASN A 647 6.88 2.04 -1.02
CA ASN A 647 6.29 2.08 -2.36
C ASN A 647 4.78 2.34 -2.33
N PHE A 648 4.06 1.77 -1.36
CA PHE A 648 2.65 2.07 -1.15
C PHE A 648 2.41 3.56 -0.89
N CYS A 649 3.18 4.17 0.01
CA CYS A 649 3.07 5.60 0.32
C CYS A 649 3.47 6.49 -0.88
N LEU A 650 4.51 6.10 -1.64
CA LEU A 650 4.89 6.74 -2.91
C LEU A 650 3.83 6.59 -4.02
N SER A 651 2.91 5.62 -3.88
CA SER A 651 1.74 5.52 -4.77
C SER A 651 0.63 6.53 -4.44
N GLY A 652 0.88 7.49 -3.56
CA GLY A 652 -0.02 8.61 -3.26
C GLY A 652 -1.04 8.36 -2.17
N ILE A 653 -1.10 7.16 -1.56
CA ILE A 653 -2.00 6.80 -0.46
C ILE A 653 -1.21 6.83 0.87
N PRO A 654 -1.55 7.73 1.82
CA PRO A 654 -0.65 8.06 2.94
C PRO A 654 -0.75 7.14 4.15
N TYR A 655 -1.86 6.39 4.32
CA TYR A 655 -2.12 5.63 5.54
C TYR A 655 -1.92 4.13 5.30
N TRP A 656 -0.88 3.62 5.93
CA TRP A 656 -0.46 2.23 5.82
C TRP A 656 -0.07 1.67 7.19
N THR A 657 -0.22 0.36 7.35
CA THR A 657 0.17 -0.40 8.53
C THR A 657 0.56 -1.84 8.17
N THR A 658 0.97 -2.62 9.15
CA THR A 658 1.35 -4.02 9.03
C THR A 658 0.73 -4.85 10.16
N ASP A 659 0.67 -6.16 10.01
CA ASP A 659 0.36 -7.09 11.09
C ASP A 659 1.64 -7.37 11.89
N VAL A 660 1.75 -6.76 13.08
CA VAL A 660 2.94 -6.92 13.92
C VAL A 660 3.12 -8.38 14.34
N GLY A 661 4.28 -8.94 14.01
CA GLY A 661 4.60 -10.36 14.22
C GLY A 661 4.13 -11.29 13.10
N GLY A 662 3.59 -10.73 12.00
CA GLY A 662 2.95 -11.46 10.91
C GLY A 662 1.54 -11.98 11.28
N PHE A 663 0.69 -12.22 10.29
CA PHE A 663 -0.65 -12.78 10.52
C PHE A 663 -0.57 -14.25 10.93
N ALA A 664 0.08 -15.09 10.14
CA ALA A 664 0.29 -16.51 10.41
C ALA A 664 1.76 -16.80 10.77
N VAL A 665 1.98 -17.78 11.60
CA VAL A 665 3.31 -18.18 12.05
C VAL A 665 3.61 -19.65 11.77
N GLU A 666 4.88 -19.99 11.70
CA GLU A 666 5.34 -21.37 11.64
C GLU A 666 4.90 -22.14 12.87
N SER A 667 4.64 -23.45 12.73
CA SER A 667 4.20 -24.31 13.83
C SER A 667 5.13 -24.32 15.04
N ARG A 668 6.45 -24.09 14.82
CA ARG A 668 7.45 -23.99 15.89
C ARG A 668 7.20 -22.86 16.89
N TYR A 669 6.48 -21.81 16.47
CA TYR A 669 6.10 -20.70 17.33
C TYR A 669 4.78 -20.89 18.07
N MET A 670 3.94 -21.85 17.66
CA MET A 670 2.61 -22.05 18.27
C MET A 670 2.66 -22.40 19.78
N ASN A 671 3.67 -23.17 20.20
CA ASN A 671 3.92 -23.49 21.59
C ASN A 671 5.42 -23.40 21.90
N ALA A 672 6.03 -22.32 21.46
CA ALA A 672 7.47 -22.12 21.47
C ALA A 672 8.10 -22.25 22.87
N LYS A 673 9.27 -22.87 22.90
CA LYS A 673 10.13 -23.00 24.09
C LYS A 673 11.59 -22.80 23.67
N GLY A 674 12.45 -22.50 24.67
CA GLY A 674 13.87 -22.34 24.40
C GLY A 674 14.14 -21.32 23.29
N GLU A 675 14.97 -21.69 22.31
CA GLU A 675 15.42 -20.79 21.24
C GLU A 675 14.26 -20.30 20.34
N ASP A 676 13.28 -21.14 20.03
CA ASP A 676 12.10 -20.72 19.24
C ASP A 676 11.28 -19.65 19.97
N LEU A 677 11.16 -19.73 21.30
CA LEU A 677 10.49 -18.70 22.09
C LEU A 677 11.30 -17.39 22.13
N ASP A 678 12.62 -17.50 22.25
CA ASP A 678 13.52 -16.34 22.24
C ASP A 678 13.49 -15.64 20.88
N GLU A 679 13.50 -16.41 19.80
CA GLU A 679 13.37 -15.87 18.43
C GLU A 679 11.99 -15.22 18.21
N TRP A 680 10.91 -15.88 18.61
CA TRP A 680 9.56 -15.32 18.52
C TRP A 680 9.43 -13.99 19.27
N ARG A 681 9.92 -13.92 20.50
CA ARG A 681 9.93 -12.69 21.30
C ARG A 681 10.75 -11.58 20.65
N GLU A 682 11.90 -11.91 20.07
CA GLU A 682 12.72 -10.91 19.38
C GLU A 682 12.05 -10.44 18.08
N LEU A 683 11.51 -11.35 17.28
CA LEU A 683 10.77 -11.01 16.05
C LEU A 683 9.60 -10.06 16.36
N MET A 684 8.78 -10.40 17.37
CA MET A 684 7.70 -9.54 17.84
C MET A 684 8.21 -8.16 18.27
N THR A 685 9.30 -8.12 19.04
CA THR A 685 9.90 -6.87 19.53
C THR A 685 10.37 -5.99 18.38
N ARG A 686 11.12 -6.57 17.41
CA ARG A 686 11.65 -5.81 16.25
C ARG A 686 10.53 -5.32 15.34
N TRP A 687 9.50 -6.14 15.13
CA TRP A 687 8.34 -5.72 14.34
C TRP A 687 7.53 -4.62 15.03
N PHE A 688 7.37 -4.70 16.33
CA PHE A 688 6.70 -3.68 17.13
C PHE A 688 7.47 -2.35 17.12
N GLN A 689 8.79 -2.39 17.26
CA GLN A 689 9.68 -1.22 17.14
C GLN A 689 9.52 -0.52 15.78
N PHE A 690 9.46 -1.29 14.69
CA PHE A 690 9.20 -0.78 13.34
C PHE A 690 7.79 -0.17 13.23
N ALA A 691 6.78 -0.89 13.67
CA ALA A 691 5.38 -0.49 13.53
C ALA A 691 5.04 0.78 14.34
N ALA A 692 5.75 1.05 15.43
CA ALA A 692 5.63 2.30 16.19
C ALA A 692 5.95 3.54 15.34
N PHE A 693 6.64 3.39 14.21
CA PHE A 693 6.96 4.45 13.24
C PHE A 693 6.34 4.18 11.85
N CYS A 694 5.30 3.36 11.77
CA CYS A 694 4.42 3.33 10.61
C CYS A 694 3.38 4.47 10.68
N PRO A 695 2.77 4.88 9.57
CA PRO A 695 1.68 5.85 9.58
C PRO A 695 0.59 5.47 10.60
N LEU A 696 0.21 4.20 10.65
CA LEU A 696 -0.71 3.65 11.65
C LEU A 696 -0.03 2.52 12.43
N PHE A 697 -0.46 2.31 13.67
CA PHE A 697 0.18 1.41 14.60
C PHE A 697 -0.81 0.31 15.03
N ARG A 698 -0.71 -0.87 14.42
CA ARG A 698 -1.64 -1.98 14.60
C ARG A 698 -0.92 -3.27 14.94
N VAL A 699 -1.41 -3.97 15.95
CA VAL A 699 -0.99 -5.33 16.33
C VAL A 699 -2.10 -6.29 15.94
N HIS A 700 -1.80 -7.32 15.17
CA HIS A 700 -2.78 -8.31 14.73
C HIS A 700 -2.13 -9.64 14.34
N GLY A 701 -2.87 -10.73 14.44
CA GLY A 701 -2.55 -12.04 13.88
C GLY A 701 -3.23 -13.18 14.61
N GLN A 702 -3.02 -14.39 14.09
CA GLN A 702 -3.43 -15.64 14.70
C GLN A 702 -2.60 -15.94 15.96
N TYR A 703 -2.98 -16.98 16.69
CA TYR A 703 -2.16 -17.47 17.82
C TYR A 703 -0.71 -17.78 17.35
N PRO A 704 0.32 -17.45 18.16
CA PRO A 704 0.34 -16.96 19.55
C PRO A 704 -0.18 -15.53 19.68
N TYR A 705 -0.81 -15.22 20.81
CA TYR A 705 -1.38 -13.89 21.07
C TYR A 705 -0.29 -12.81 21.14
N ARG A 706 -0.62 -11.61 20.68
CA ARG A 706 0.35 -10.54 20.44
C ARG A 706 0.21 -9.34 21.37
N GLU A 707 -0.68 -9.41 22.35
CA GLU A 707 -0.70 -8.43 23.43
C GLU A 707 0.64 -8.45 24.16
N ILE A 708 1.20 -7.28 24.45
CA ILE A 708 2.53 -7.12 25.05
C ILE A 708 2.73 -8.08 26.26
N PHE A 709 1.71 -8.22 27.09
CA PHE A 709 1.75 -9.06 28.29
C PHE A 709 1.56 -10.56 28.03
N TYR A 710 1.17 -10.97 26.82
CA TYR A 710 1.18 -12.37 26.40
C TYR A 710 2.47 -12.74 25.64
N VAL A 711 3.11 -11.79 24.98
CA VAL A 711 4.40 -12.03 24.30
C VAL A 711 5.49 -12.32 25.34
N ALA A 712 5.55 -11.55 26.44
CA ALA A 712 6.59 -11.69 27.44
C ALA A 712 6.15 -11.19 28.83
N PRO A 713 6.74 -11.71 29.93
CA PRO A 713 6.52 -11.19 31.27
C PRO A 713 7.13 -9.79 31.44
N GLU A 714 6.68 -9.03 32.44
CA GLU A 714 7.00 -7.60 32.64
C GLU A 714 8.52 -7.32 32.83
N ASP A 715 9.26 -8.26 33.41
CA ASP A 715 10.70 -8.14 33.62
C ASP A 715 11.51 -8.43 32.36
N HIS A 716 10.93 -9.07 31.36
CA HIS A 716 11.61 -9.46 30.13
C HIS A 716 11.92 -8.24 29.24
N PRO A 717 13.11 -8.21 28.55
CA PRO A 717 13.48 -7.11 27.64
C PRO A 717 12.44 -6.84 26.51
N ALA A 718 11.77 -7.88 25.99
CA ALA A 718 10.73 -7.73 24.97
C ALA A 718 9.56 -6.87 25.48
N TYR A 719 9.01 -7.18 26.67
CA TYR A 719 7.93 -6.40 27.26
C TYR A 719 8.35 -4.94 27.47
N LYS A 720 9.51 -4.74 28.08
CA LYS A 720 10.04 -3.38 28.35
C LYS A 720 10.23 -2.56 27.09
N SER A 721 10.75 -3.20 26.04
CA SER A 721 10.95 -2.54 24.75
C SER A 721 9.62 -2.17 24.08
N MET A 722 8.70 -3.11 23.96
CA MET A 722 7.40 -2.85 23.35
C MET A 722 6.63 -1.76 24.11
N LEU A 723 6.61 -1.79 25.43
CA LEU A 723 6.01 -0.74 26.25
C LEU A 723 6.71 0.62 26.07
N TYR A 724 8.04 0.65 25.94
CA TYR A 724 8.78 1.89 25.70
C TYR A 724 8.39 2.54 24.38
N TYR A 725 8.36 1.75 23.28
CA TYR A 725 8.02 2.27 21.95
C TYR A 725 6.55 2.65 21.82
N ASP A 726 5.66 1.94 22.49
CA ASP A 726 4.26 2.35 22.61
C ASP A 726 4.14 3.71 23.31
N LYS A 727 4.70 3.87 24.50
CA LYS A 727 4.73 5.15 25.22
C LYS A 727 5.42 6.27 24.42
N LEU A 728 6.51 5.98 23.72
CA LEU A 728 7.20 6.94 22.86
C LEU A 728 6.28 7.45 21.74
N ARG A 729 5.51 6.55 21.10
CA ARG A 729 4.52 6.95 20.09
C ARG A 729 3.49 7.93 20.66
N TYR A 730 3.01 7.69 21.87
CA TYR A 730 2.05 8.60 22.51
C TYR A 730 2.70 9.93 22.92
N ARG A 731 3.97 9.93 23.34
CA ARG A 731 4.74 11.17 23.55
C ARG A 731 4.91 11.96 22.26
N LEU A 732 5.09 11.29 21.13
CA LEU A 732 5.18 11.89 19.78
C LEU A 732 3.81 12.29 19.20
N MET A 733 2.70 12.10 19.89
CA MET A 733 1.37 12.38 19.33
C MET A 733 1.20 13.83 18.79
N PRO A 734 1.74 14.90 19.41
CA PRO A 734 1.68 16.23 18.83
C PRO A 734 2.43 16.33 17.49
N TYR A 735 3.57 15.66 17.35
CA TYR A 735 4.32 15.55 16.10
C TYR A 735 3.53 14.77 15.05
N ILE A 736 3.09 13.55 15.40
CA ILE A 736 2.39 12.63 14.48
C ILE A 736 1.09 13.25 13.97
N TYR A 737 0.29 13.84 14.85
CA TYR A 737 -0.98 14.45 14.46
C TYR A 737 -0.79 15.72 13.60
N SER A 738 0.29 16.47 13.85
CA SER A 738 0.67 17.60 12.99
C SER A 738 1.09 17.15 11.60
N VAL A 739 1.90 16.09 11.50
CA VAL A 739 2.26 15.49 10.20
C VAL A 739 1.01 14.92 9.49
N THR A 740 0.05 14.37 10.24
CA THR A 740 -1.26 13.95 9.69
C THR A 740 -2.06 15.17 9.18
N GLY A 741 -2.00 16.30 9.85
CA GLY A 741 -2.54 17.59 9.37
C GLY A 741 -1.90 18.01 8.05
N MET A 742 -0.58 17.85 7.90
CA MET A 742 0.13 18.14 6.66
C MET A 742 -0.34 17.22 5.50
N VAL A 743 -0.71 15.96 5.77
CA VAL A 743 -1.29 15.06 4.74
C VAL A 743 -2.54 15.67 4.13
N THR A 744 -3.44 16.21 4.94
CA THR A 744 -4.70 16.77 4.48
C THR A 744 -4.54 18.18 3.89
N GLN A 745 -3.70 19.02 4.50
CA GLN A 745 -3.55 20.43 4.11
C GLN A 745 -2.54 20.64 2.97
N LYS A 746 -1.48 19.82 2.91
CA LYS A 746 -0.31 20.01 2.04
C LYS A 746 -0.01 18.78 1.15
N ASP A 747 -0.87 17.76 1.16
CA ASP A 747 -0.67 16.50 0.43
C ASP A 747 0.64 15.76 0.81
N TYR A 748 1.09 15.90 2.06
CA TYR A 748 2.33 15.34 2.57
C TYR A 748 2.29 13.82 2.70
N THR A 749 3.45 13.18 2.83
CA THR A 749 3.61 11.73 3.05
C THR A 749 4.27 11.48 4.40
N ILE A 750 3.69 10.62 5.25
CA ILE A 750 4.18 10.37 6.62
C ILE A 750 5.41 9.45 6.63
N MET A 751 5.32 8.29 5.98
CA MET A 751 6.40 7.31 5.82
C MET A 751 7.06 7.55 4.47
N ARG A 752 8.27 8.12 4.49
CA ARG A 752 8.93 8.71 3.32
C ARG A 752 10.15 7.92 2.92
N ALA A 753 10.21 7.45 1.70
CA ALA A 753 11.44 6.90 1.14
C ALA A 753 12.54 7.98 1.13
N LEU A 754 13.79 7.59 1.38
CA LEU A 754 14.90 8.54 1.47
C LEU A 754 15.06 9.40 0.22
N VAL A 755 14.73 8.89 -0.95
CA VAL A 755 14.75 9.63 -2.23
C VAL A 755 13.82 10.85 -2.24
N MET A 756 12.77 10.89 -1.41
CA MET A 756 11.87 12.05 -1.32
C MET A 756 12.54 13.27 -0.70
N ASP A 757 13.45 13.06 0.24
CA ASP A 757 14.11 14.12 1.01
C ASP A 757 15.57 14.36 0.58
N PHE A 758 16.20 13.37 -0.07
CA PHE A 758 17.63 13.37 -0.42
C PHE A 758 17.86 13.00 -1.90
N ALA A 759 17.04 13.54 -2.80
CA ALA A 759 17.06 13.20 -4.24
C ALA A 759 18.42 13.41 -4.94
N ASN A 760 19.29 14.27 -4.40
CA ASN A 760 20.63 14.53 -4.94
C ASN A 760 21.70 13.53 -4.44
N ASP A 761 21.35 12.61 -3.57
CA ASP A 761 22.22 11.57 -3.06
C ASP A 761 21.91 10.23 -3.74
N GLU A 762 22.70 9.87 -4.76
CA GLU A 762 22.47 8.65 -5.55
C GLU A 762 22.45 7.37 -4.71
N LYS A 763 23.09 7.36 -3.53
CA LYS A 763 23.13 6.18 -2.65
C LYS A 763 21.76 5.83 -2.09
N VAL A 764 20.86 6.82 -1.94
CA VAL A 764 19.53 6.58 -1.37
C VAL A 764 18.54 5.92 -2.34
N LEU A 765 18.83 5.89 -3.64
CA LEU A 765 17.90 5.42 -4.68
C LEU A 765 17.42 3.98 -4.47
N ASN A 766 18.24 3.13 -3.86
CA ASN A 766 17.94 1.71 -3.66
C ASN A 766 17.75 1.32 -2.20
N ILE A 767 17.81 2.27 -1.26
CA ILE A 767 17.64 1.96 0.18
C ILE A 767 16.15 1.77 0.48
N GLY A 768 15.76 0.52 0.76
CA GLY A 768 14.39 0.13 1.06
C GLY A 768 14.14 -0.28 2.52
N ASP A 769 15.15 -0.21 3.38
CA ASP A 769 15.10 -0.64 4.79
C ASP A 769 15.41 0.49 5.79
N GLN A 770 15.43 1.72 5.30
CA GLN A 770 15.54 2.97 6.04
C GLN A 770 14.56 4.00 5.46
N TYR A 771 14.00 4.86 6.30
CA TYR A 771 13.03 5.87 5.83
C TYR A 771 12.91 7.04 6.80
N MET A 772 12.41 8.18 6.29
CA MET A 772 11.99 9.30 7.14
C MET A 772 10.56 9.10 7.64
N PHE A 773 10.35 9.30 8.93
CA PHE A 773 9.03 9.39 9.55
C PHE A 773 8.71 10.87 9.81
N GLY A 774 7.87 11.45 8.96
CA GLY A 774 7.70 12.89 8.87
C GLY A 774 8.99 13.60 8.44
N PRO A 775 9.13 14.90 8.70
CA PRO A 775 10.27 15.70 8.21
C PRO A 775 11.58 15.49 8.99
N SER A 776 11.53 14.85 10.18
CA SER A 776 12.63 14.95 11.15
C SER A 776 13.30 13.64 11.54
N LEU A 777 12.60 12.51 11.49
CA LEU A 777 13.07 11.25 12.08
C LEU A 777 13.50 10.23 11.01
N LEU A 778 14.75 9.82 11.00
CA LEU A 778 15.29 8.72 10.21
C LEU A 778 15.18 7.42 11.01
N ILE A 779 14.39 6.48 10.51
CA ILE A 779 14.10 5.21 11.16
C ILE A 779 14.89 4.09 10.49
N ASN A 780 15.53 3.25 11.28
CA ASN A 780 16.39 2.16 10.82
C ASN A 780 15.99 0.84 11.49
N PRO A 781 14.96 0.14 11.00
CA PRO A 781 14.49 -1.11 11.58
C PRO A 781 15.57 -2.19 11.60
N VAL A 782 15.49 -3.09 12.58
CA VAL A 782 16.35 -4.28 12.68
C VAL A 782 15.57 -5.48 12.19
N THR A 783 16.08 -6.17 11.18
CA THR A 783 15.36 -7.17 10.40
C THR A 783 15.99 -8.57 10.42
N GLU A 784 16.89 -8.83 11.36
CA GLU A 784 17.55 -10.14 11.49
C GLU A 784 17.61 -10.58 12.96
N TYR A 785 17.45 -11.90 13.17
CA TYR A 785 17.56 -12.50 14.50
C TYR A 785 18.95 -12.31 15.12
N LYS A 786 18.97 -11.95 16.39
CA LYS A 786 20.22 -11.69 17.14
C LYS A 786 21.11 -10.57 16.58
N MET A 787 20.61 -9.75 15.66
CA MET A 787 21.34 -8.56 15.22
C MET A 787 21.43 -7.54 16.38
N ARG A 788 22.66 -7.16 16.74
CA ARG A 788 22.95 -6.19 17.82
C ARG A 788 23.72 -4.96 17.32
N LYS A 789 24.06 -4.95 16.05
CA LYS A 789 24.68 -3.83 15.33
C LYS A 789 23.99 -3.71 13.97
N ARG A 790 23.61 -2.52 13.58
CA ARG A 790 22.97 -2.21 12.30
C ARG A 790 23.89 -1.35 11.46
N GLU A 791 24.30 -1.86 10.31
CA GLU A 791 24.89 -1.01 9.28
C GLU A 791 23.78 -0.17 8.64
N LEU A 792 23.99 1.15 8.56
CA LEU A 792 23.01 2.08 7.99
C LEU A 792 23.70 3.27 7.32
N TYR A 793 23.01 3.87 6.38
CA TYR A 793 23.48 5.06 5.69
C TYR A 793 22.83 6.31 6.27
N LEU A 794 23.64 7.29 6.63
CA LEU A 794 23.18 8.64 6.99
C LEU A 794 23.24 9.49 5.72
N PRO A 795 22.08 9.88 5.12
CA PRO A 795 22.06 10.68 3.90
C PRO A 795 22.89 11.96 3.96
N GLY A 796 23.47 12.33 2.82
CA GLY A 796 24.32 13.51 2.69
C GLY A 796 23.53 14.81 2.64
N GLY A 797 24.25 15.95 2.69
CA GLY A 797 23.68 17.30 2.61
C GLY A 797 23.12 17.83 3.93
N THR A 798 23.16 17.04 5.02
CA THR A 798 22.72 17.40 6.37
C THR A 798 23.51 16.65 7.43
N GLY A 799 23.40 17.07 8.69
CA GLY A 799 23.86 16.33 9.85
C GLY A 799 22.73 15.57 10.54
N TRP A 800 23.09 14.72 11.48
CA TRP A 800 22.19 13.80 12.17
C TRP A 800 22.50 13.74 13.65
N TYR A 801 21.48 13.72 14.48
CA TYR A 801 21.60 13.48 15.91
C TYR A 801 20.99 12.12 16.25
N ASP A 802 21.69 11.29 17.00
CA ASP A 802 21.07 10.10 17.58
C ASP A 802 19.94 10.52 18.54
N LEU A 803 18.72 10.03 18.32
CA LEU A 803 17.56 10.47 19.11
C LEU A 803 17.73 10.18 20.61
N LYS A 804 18.37 9.06 20.94
CA LYS A 804 18.47 8.58 22.33
C LYS A 804 19.60 9.22 23.09
N SER A 805 20.76 9.37 22.47
CA SER A 805 21.98 9.92 23.12
C SER A 805 22.16 11.41 22.89
N GLY A 806 21.62 11.96 21.82
CA GLY A 806 21.88 13.33 21.36
C GLY A 806 23.22 13.51 20.67
N GLU A 807 23.98 12.44 20.42
CA GLU A 807 25.27 12.51 19.73
C GLU A 807 25.10 12.93 18.28
N TYR A 808 26.02 13.77 17.80
CA TYR A 808 26.01 14.30 16.44
C TYR A 808 26.84 13.47 15.46
N TYR A 809 26.31 13.25 14.27
CA TYR A 809 26.95 12.57 13.15
C TYR A 809 26.87 13.41 11.87
N THR A 810 27.97 13.51 11.13
CA THR A 810 27.92 14.10 9.78
C THR A 810 27.25 13.10 8.81
N GLY A 811 26.41 13.60 7.89
CA GLY A 811 25.81 12.78 6.81
C GLY A 811 26.79 12.40 5.70
N GLY A 812 26.29 11.71 4.68
CA GLY A 812 27.02 11.24 3.49
C GLY A 812 27.85 9.98 3.74
N LYS A 813 27.65 9.24 4.83
CA LYS A 813 28.46 8.07 5.20
C LYS A 813 27.63 6.91 5.75
N THR A 814 28.14 5.72 5.54
CA THR A 814 27.66 4.51 6.21
C THR A 814 28.30 4.42 7.59
N ILE A 815 27.50 4.03 8.58
CA ILE A 815 27.93 3.81 9.96
C ILE A 815 27.44 2.45 10.47
N ILE A 816 28.06 1.96 11.53
CA ILE A 816 27.59 0.80 12.28
C ILE A 816 27.03 1.29 13.61
N ALA A 817 25.71 1.34 13.71
CA ALA A 817 25.01 1.77 14.91
C ALA A 817 24.78 0.59 15.87
N ALA A 818 24.77 0.86 17.16
CA ALA A 818 24.33 -0.10 18.16
C ALA A 818 22.83 -0.38 18.00
N ALA A 819 22.44 -1.63 18.02
CA ALA A 819 21.06 -2.09 17.91
C ALA A 819 20.76 -3.14 19.00
N PRO A 820 20.84 -2.78 20.29
CA PRO A 820 20.56 -3.73 21.37
C PRO A 820 19.13 -4.27 21.22
N TYR A 821 18.84 -5.38 21.89
CA TYR A 821 17.52 -6.02 21.82
C TYR A 821 16.36 -5.04 22.03
N THR A 822 16.54 -4.09 22.93
CA THR A 822 15.51 -3.14 23.35
C THR A 822 15.34 -1.94 22.43
N ASP A 823 16.25 -1.71 21.47
CA ASP A 823 16.27 -0.46 20.71
C ASP A 823 16.55 -0.66 19.22
N ILE A 824 16.01 0.23 18.40
CA ILE A 824 16.42 0.44 17.01
C ILE A 824 17.12 1.79 16.88
N PRO A 825 18.11 1.95 15.96
CA PRO A 825 18.72 3.24 15.69
C PRO A 825 17.71 4.23 15.10
N ILE A 826 17.57 5.39 15.71
CA ILE A 826 16.74 6.49 15.23
C ILE A 826 17.58 7.76 15.24
N TYR A 827 17.61 8.45 14.11
CA TYR A 827 18.35 9.72 14.01
C TYR A 827 17.40 10.87 13.71
N VAL A 828 17.72 12.02 14.27
CA VAL A 828 17.01 13.27 14.02
C VAL A 828 17.83 14.10 13.05
N LYS A 829 17.19 14.57 12.00
CA LYS A 829 17.81 15.47 11.03
C LYS A 829 18.21 16.79 11.70
N GLU A 830 19.41 17.26 11.43
CA GLU A 830 19.87 18.60 11.78
C GLU A 830 18.86 19.66 11.29
N GLY A 831 18.58 20.68 12.08
CA GLY A 831 17.52 21.63 11.75
C GLY A 831 16.11 21.04 11.94
N SER A 832 15.83 20.45 13.11
CA SER A 832 14.51 19.93 13.44
C SER A 832 13.96 20.47 14.76
N VAL A 833 12.65 20.70 14.80
CA VAL A 833 11.92 20.97 16.05
C VAL A 833 10.91 19.86 16.25
N ILE A 834 11.07 19.07 17.31
CA ILE A 834 10.19 17.92 17.61
C ILE A 834 9.37 18.22 18.85
N PRO A 835 8.03 18.37 18.72
CA PRO A 835 7.14 18.53 19.87
C PRO A 835 6.78 17.17 20.50
N PHE A 836 7.05 17.03 21.80
CA PHE A 836 6.61 15.90 22.60
C PHE A 836 5.50 16.32 23.58
N GLY A 837 4.47 15.49 23.69
CA GLY A 837 3.37 15.64 24.61
C GLY A 837 3.60 14.97 25.99
N PRO A 838 2.61 15.03 26.87
CA PRO A 838 2.62 14.31 28.14
C PRO A 838 2.53 12.78 27.95
N GLU A 839 2.74 12.03 29.02
CA GLU A 839 2.39 10.58 29.03
C GLU A 839 0.88 10.44 29.00
N LEU A 840 0.41 9.55 28.11
CA LEU A 840 -1.01 9.32 27.82
C LEU A 840 -1.33 7.83 27.89
N GLN A 841 -2.56 7.51 28.29
CA GLN A 841 -3.14 6.17 28.18
C GLN A 841 -3.99 5.99 26.92
N TYR A 842 -4.45 7.09 26.35
CA TYR A 842 -5.13 7.19 25.06
C TYR A 842 -4.94 8.59 24.49
N SER A 843 -5.00 8.75 23.18
CA SER A 843 -4.55 9.95 22.45
C SER A 843 -5.29 11.24 22.80
N THR A 844 -6.48 11.13 23.40
CA THR A 844 -7.34 12.26 23.79
C THR A 844 -7.47 12.44 25.30
N GLU A 845 -6.66 11.72 26.12
CA GLU A 845 -6.72 11.75 27.57
C GLU A 845 -6.54 13.15 28.15
N LYS A 846 -5.59 13.88 27.62
CA LYS A 846 -5.30 15.26 27.99
C LYS A 846 -4.62 16.01 26.87
N THR A 847 -4.70 17.31 26.94
CA THR A 847 -4.05 18.21 25.99
C THR A 847 -2.52 18.20 26.17
N ALA A 848 -1.78 18.55 25.12
CA ALA A 848 -0.32 18.66 25.18
C ALA A 848 0.13 19.93 25.92
N ASP A 849 0.02 19.89 27.26
CA ASP A 849 0.48 20.95 28.17
C ASP A 849 1.07 20.28 29.44
N PRO A 850 2.36 20.48 29.73
CA PRO A 850 3.34 21.19 28.93
C PRO A 850 3.66 20.49 27.61
N LEU A 851 4.04 21.29 26.59
CA LEU A 851 4.62 20.80 25.34
C LEU A 851 6.14 20.89 25.44
N ILE A 852 6.85 19.79 25.20
CA ILE A 852 8.32 19.78 25.23
C ILE A 852 8.83 19.88 23.80
N LEU A 853 9.58 20.95 23.48
CA LEU A 853 10.20 21.18 22.18
C LEU A 853 11.68 20.85 22.25
N TYR A 854 12.08 19.73 21.62
CA TYR A 854 13.49 19.43 21.37
C TYR A 854 13.89 20.13 20.07
N VAL A 855 14.85 21.04 20.15
CA VAL A 855 15.36 21.84 19.02
C VAL A 855 16.76 21.34 18.68
N TYR A 856 16.86 20.63 17.56
CA TYR A 856 18.11 20.09 17.03
C TYR A 856 18.72 21.12 16.09
N THR A 857 19.78 21.77 16.55
CA THR A 857 20.40 22.91 15.87
C THR A 857 21.32 22.50 14.72
N GLY A 858 22.01 23.48 14.12
CA GLY A 858 23.04 23.26 13.08
C GLY A 858 22.62 23.77 11.69
N THR A 859 21.33 23.88 11.45
CA THR A 859 20.74 24.58 10.29
C THR A 859 19.37 25.11 10.69
N ASP A 860 18.76 25.95 9.84
CA ASP A 860 17.42 26.47 10.05
C ASP A 860 16.41 25.34 10.13
N ALA A 861 15.37 25.50 10.95
CA ALA A 861 14.29 24.54 11.12
C ALA A 861 12.93 25.20 11.08
N ASN A 862 11.94 24.48 10.56
CA ASN A 862 10.54 24.84 10.69
C ASN A 862 9.68 23.63 11.04
N PHE A 863 8.63 23.84 11.82
CA PHE A 863 7.60 22.85 12.10
C PHE A 863 6.29 23.56 12.43
N GLU A 864 5.17 23.02 12.01
CA GLU A 864 3.84 23.54 12.29
C GLU A 864 3.08 22.59 13.21
N LEU A 865 2.75 23.04 14.41
CA LEU A 865 1.87 22.28 15.31
C LEU A 865 0.42 22.47 14.87
N TYR A 866 -0.21 21.41 14.38
CA TYR A 866 -1.61 21.37 13.99
C TYR A 866 -2.49 20.81 15.11
N GLU A 867 -3.62 21.45 15.39
CA GLU A 867 -4.63 20.99 16.35
C GLU A 867 -6.05 21.31 15.87
N ASP A 868 -6.99 20.38 16.12
CA ASP A 868 -8.41 20.54 15.85
C ASP A 868 -9.28 19.78 16.90
N GLU A 869 -10.56 19.57 16.60
CA GLU A 869 -11.49 18.87 17.51
C GLU A 869 -11.33 17.33 17.50
N ASN A 870 -10.32 16.77 16.81
CA ASN A 870 -9.87 15.37 16.78
C ASN A 870 -10.80 14.36 16.08
N ILE A 871 -12.12 14.54 16.09
CA ILE A 871 -13.10 13.49 15.71
C ILE A 871 -14.14 13.92 14.68
N ASN A 872 -14.28 15.20 14.40
CA ASN A 872 -15.32 15.72 13.51
C ASN A 872 -14.76 16.39 12.25
N TYR A 873 -15.64 16.82 11.36
CA TYR A 873 -15.30 17.47 10.09
C TYR A 873 -15.30 19.01 10.15
N ASN A 874 -15.27 19.61 11.33
CA ASN A 874 -15.27 21.07 11.44
C ASN A 874 -13.98 21.70 10.88
N TYR A 875 -12.89 20.94 10.79
CA TYR A 875 -11.65 21.38 10.13
C TYR A 875 -11.87 21.77 8.66
N GLU A 876 -12.82 21.12 7.94
CA GLU A 876 -13.20 21.50 6.56
C GLU A 876 -13.78 22.92 6.48
N LYS A 877 -14.25 23.45 7.60
CA LYS A 877 -14.78 24.82 7.76
C LYS A 877 -13.75 25.79 8.36
N GLY A 878 -12.47 25.38 8.43
CA GLY A 878 -11.41 26.17 9.01
C GLY A 878 -11.32 26.14 10.55
N ASN A 879 -12.05 25.22 11.22
CA ASN A 879 -11.98 25.05 12.67
C ASN A 879 -10.78 24.18 13.06
N PHE A 880 -9.59 24.73 12.94
CA PHE A 880 -8.32 24.17 13.40
C PHE A 880 -7.37 25.30 13.76
N SER A 881 -6.27 24.99 14.39
CA SER A 881 -5.19 25.96 14.65
C SER A 881 -3.84 25.42 14.20
N ILE A 882 -2.97 26.36 13.77
CA ILE A 882 -1.57 26.10 13.45
C ILE A 882 -0.72 27.05 14.30
N ILE A 883 0.33 26.49 14.94
CA ILE A 883 1.35 27.28 15.64
C ILE A 883 2.69 26.97 14.95
N PRO A 884 3.28 27.94 14.22
CA PRO A 884 4.59 27.78 13.60
C PRO A 884 5.70 27.78 14.65
N PHE A 885 6.72 26.94 14.45
CA PHE A 885 7.98 26.93 15.16
C PHE A 885 9.10 27.13 14.15
N ASP A 886 9.79 28.27 14.20
CA ASP A 886 10.84 28.62 13.25
C ASP A 886 12.13 28.84 14.03
N TYR A 887 13.19 28.08 13.73
CA TYR A 887 14.50 28.26 14.30
C TYR A 887 15.48 28.78 13.24
N GLU A 888 16.13 29.87 13.55
CA GLU A 888 17.18 30.46 12.73
C GLU A 888 18.56 30.13 13.31
N GLU A 889 19.36 29.36 12.59
CA GLU A 889 20.70 28.97 13.03
C GLU A 889 21.65 30.15 13.16
N LYS A 890 21.57 31.08 12.20
CA LYS A 890 22.46 32.27 12.21
C LYS A 890 22.34 33.10 13.49
N ASN A 891 21.12 33.27 13.99
CA ASN A 891 20.83 34.10 15.17
C ASN A 891 20.64 33.23 16.43
N LYS A 892 20.68 31.88 16.28
CA LYS A 892 20.41 30.92 17.38
C LYS A 892 19.06 31.21 18.08
N THR A 893 18.03 31.52 17.30
CA THR A 893 16.75 31.98 17.81
C THR A 893 15.62 31.09 17.38
N LEU A 894 14.85 30.56 18.34
CA LEU A 894 13.57 29.89 18.10
C LEU A 894 12.45 30.91 18.20
N THR A 895 11.68 31.08 17.15
CA THR A 895 10.46 31.88 17.14
C THR A 895 9.25 30.94 17.15
N ILE A 896 8.41 31.04 18.18
CA ILE A 896 7.09 30.46 18.25
C ILE A 896 6.13 31.50 17.68
N GLY A 897 5.70 31.29 16.44
CA GLY A 897 4.93 32.27 15.68
C GLY A 897 3.51 32.48 16.24
N LYS A 898 2.84 33.48 15.70
CA LYS A 898 1.46 33.78 16.04
C LYS A 898 0.56 32.60 15.66
N ARG A 899 -0.31 32.17 16.61
CA ARG A 899 -1.33 31.16 16.35
C ARG A 899 -2.25 31.61 15.20
N GLN A 900 -2.43 30.72 14.23
CA GLN A 900 -3.34 30.89 13.10
C GLN A 900 -4.57 30.00 13.32
N GLY A 901 -5.78 30.55 13.12
CA GLY A 901 -7.02 29.81 13.28
C GLY A 901 -7.46 29.60 14.74
N LYS A 902 -8.58 28.93 14.88
CA LYS A 902 -9.19 28.60 16.19
C LYS A 902 -10.21 27.45 16.03
N PHE A 903 -10.45 26.72 17.12
CA PHE A 903 -11.49 25.69 17.18
C PHE A 903 -12.08 25.59 18.59
N PRO A 904 -13.29 25.02 18.77
CA PRO A 904 -13.86 24.76 20.08
C PRO A 904 -13.00 23.83 20.94
N GLY A 905 -12.76 24.20 22.19
CA GLY A 905 -11.90 23.42 23.12
C GLY A 905 -10.39 23.65 22.97
N MET A 906 -9.96 24.55 22.08
CA MET A 906 -8.56 24.91 21.91
C MET A 906 -7.95 25.47 23.19
N LEU A 907 -6.71 25.06 23.53
CA LEU A 907 -5.96 25.67 24.61
C LEU A 907 -5.69 27.15 24.33
N LYS A 908 -6.13 28.02 25.22
CA LYS A 908 -5.82 29.48 25.11
C LYS A 908 -4.40 29.80 25.50
N GLU A 909 -3.93 29.14 26.55
CA GLU A 909 -2.57 29.27 27.09
C GLU A 909 -1.90 27.91 27.12
N ARG A 910 -0.58 27.88 26.99
CA ARG A 910 0.21 26.63 26.99
C ARG A 910 1.59 26.92 27.58
N THR A 911 2.09 26.00 28.39
CA THR A 911 3.48 25.98 28.81
C THR A 911 4.32 25.22 27.78
N MET A 912 5.41 25.84 27.33
CA MET A 912 6.36 25.19 26.43
C MET A 912 7.72 25.08 27.11
N TYR A 913 8.28 23.87 27.12
CA TYR A 913 9.61 23.56 27.62
C TYR A 913 10.55 23.45 26.42
N ILE A 914 11.61 24.23 26.39
CA ILE A 914 12.59 24.24 25.30
C ILE A 914 13.82 23.49 25.74
N VAL A 915 14.28 22.54 24.95
CA VAL A 915 15.49 21.73 25.13
C VAL A 915 16.38 21.89 23.88
N TRP A 916 17.53 22.47 24.05
CA TRP A 916 18.50 22.69 22.98
C TRP A 916 19.44 21.49 22.85
N VAL A 917 19.48 20.89 21.65
CA VAL A 917 20.43 19.83 21.28
C VAL A 917 21.38 20.40 20.23
N THR A 918 22.66 20.43 20.54
CA THR A 918 23.70 21.05 19.68
C THR A 918 24.85 20.07 19.41
N LYS A 919 25.66 20.38 18.40
CA LYS A 919 26.86 19.58 18.08
C LYS A 919 27.83 19.41 19.27
N ASP A 920 27.91 20.44 20.10
CA ASP A 920 28.82 20.49 21.23
C ASP A 920 28.18 20.10 22.58
N LYS A 921 26.82 19.98 22.58
CA LYS A 921 26.03 19.58 23.75
C LYS A 921 25.06 18.49 23.37
N SER A 922 25.49 17.23 23.53
CA SER A 922 24.62 16.08 23.42
C SER A 922 23.61 16.03 24.56
N VAL A 923 22.32 15.90 24.22
CA VAL A 923 21.25 15.83 25.20
C VAL A 923 20.46 14.56 24.96
N LYS A 924 20.43 13.68 25.94
CA LYS A 924 19.64 12.43 25.89
C LYS A 924 18.15 12.75 25.85
N LEU A 925 17.39 11.94 25.12
CA LEU A 925 15.93 12.00 25.19
C LEU A 925 15.46 11.60 26.59
N ASP A 926 14.96 12.58 27.34
CA ASP A 926 14.41 12.40 28.68
C ASP A 926 13.21 13.33 28.88
N PHE A 927 12.07 12.79 29.19
CA PHE A 927 10.84 13.56 29.38
C PHE A 927 10.73 14.20 30.78
N ASN A 928 11.67 13.89 31.66
CA ASN A 928 11.81 14.53 32.98
C ASN A 928 13.00 15.51 33.01
N ILE A 929 13.60 15.80 31.85
CA ILE A 929 14.72 16.74 31.76
C ILE A 929 14.32 18.12 32.26
N LYS A 930 15.25 18.79 32.97
CA LYS A 930 15.11 20.20 33.25
C LYS A 930 15.25 20.97 31.93
N PRO A 931 14.22 21.70 31.49
CA PRO A 931 14.31 22.46 30.24
C PRO A 931 15.33 23.60 30.34
N ASP A 932 15.93 23.94 29.22
CA ASP A 932 16.83 25.12 29.16
C ASP A 932 16.04 26.42 29.32
N GLU A 933 14.82 26.46 28.76
CA GLU A 933 13.91 27.61 28.89
C GLU A 933 12.47 27.17 29.09
N ILE A 934 11.69 27.97 29.82
CA ILE A 934 10.23 27.73 30.03
C ILE A 934 9.51 28.98 29.53
N LEU A 935 8.55 28.73 28.63
CA LEU A 935 7.76 29.80 28.02
C LEU A 935 6.27 29.60 28.28
N LYS A 936 5.54 30.66 28.64
CA LYS A 936 4.08 30.72 28.55
C LYS A 936 3.68 31.29 27.19
N TYR A 937 2.90 30.53 26.42
CA TYR A 937 2.42 30.93 25.11
C TYR A 937 0.90 31.12 25.11
N GLU A 938 0.46 32.31 24.68
CA GLU A 938 -0.93 32.76 24.71
C GLU A 938 -1.49 33.04 23.31
N GLY A 939 -0.77 32.56 22.27
CA GLY A 939 -1.18 32.75 20.87
C GLY A 939 -0.49 33.94 20.16
N SER A 940 0.23 34.78 20.85
CA SER A 940 1.09 35.81 20.27
C SER A 940 2.51 35.29 20.03
N GLU A 941 3.20 35.88 19.04
CA GLU A 941 4.56 35.51 18.73
C GLU A 941 5.52 35.71 19.91
N LYS A 942 6.42 34.77 20.09
CA LYS A 942 7.46 34.76 21.11
C LYS A 942 8.78 34.28 20.50
N SER A 943 9.88 35.00 20.78
CA SER A 943 11.21 34.59 20.35
C SER A 943 12.11 34.28 21.54
N ILE A 944 12.90 33.23 21.44
CA ILE A 944 13.81 32.74 22.47
C ILE A 944 15.17 32.55 21.82
N LYS A 945 16.17 33.20 22.35
CA LYS A 945 17.56 33.05 21.91
C LYS A 945 18.26 32.00 22.76
N MET A 946 18.91 31.04 22.11
CA MET A 946 19.78 30.08 22.79
C MET A 946 20.97 30.84 23.45
N LYS A 947 21.21 30.58 24.72
CA LYS A 947 22.32 31.20 25.52
C LYS A 947 23.62 30.47 25.28
#